data_c1faf4a0cb38bb88d3bd4dfe75215b60
#
_entry.id   c1faf4a0cb38bb88d3bd4dfe75215b60
#
_cell.length_a   1.000
_cell.length_b   1.000
_cell.length_c   1.000
_cell.angle_alpha   90.00
_cell.angle_beta   90.00
_cell.angle_gamma   90.00
#
_symmetry.space_group_name_H-M   'P 1'
#
loop_
_entity.id
_entity.type
_entity.pdbx_description
1 polymer ?
#
loop_
_entity_poly.entity_id
_entity_poly.type
_entity_poly.pdbx_seq_one_letter_code
_entity_poly.pdbx_strand_id
1 'polypeptide(L)'
;MSTIVIHYEILEEQCHKLRQFSFATLAKNLQEASFFAISNPLVSLQKSLLVLEEILFEVYQLEMHTTPKLKNVRMLLNNRSFTAQIHPRRIFLLMNLVYKMTSHTSNELVEAKAAKIVLDYITDIVEWFMKRYDRSFKSNVADEKILMSDNNLYQLEHSTDAYKHAADWFEIAAQNGDASAQYNLGALYNHGQGVKKDYTLAKMWYERAAAQNDPNAHYSLGVLFHLGQGTAQNYGEAAHHYQIAADLGNADAQYNLGVLYNQGLGLSQDFNEAAKWYTLAADQGNTSAQNNLGFLYHNGTGVDQSYVKASTYFEMAALAGDASAQYNLGYMHLKGRGIPQNFAEAAKWFHMAALQDHMNAEFQIAMLYNTGLGIDKDHIEALKWFKLAAHKGHLHAQYYLGLLYEKEQDIVLAEKWLLLAAKEGHISAGFELGRLYVYQLQQPDKALPYLKAAAEKGYVDAQYELGLLLTVGAGVPVNYPEAVQWWRAATDQSHIQAEYQLGLLYEQGLGVSIDLEEARRCYRLAAIQGHAGAQYQLGNLFDKGKGVTQDYTEAAKWIEQAAAQGHIKAQFQLAQMHSHGQGVPKDFAKAAQLYRLAANQGHQKAQFQLGLIYKKGQGVAQDYQEATKWLKKSLQDIQ
;
A
#
# COMPACT_ATOMS: atom_id res chain seq x y z
N MET A 1 -57.39 7.42 -20.35
CA MET A 1 -58.08 7.99 -19.16
C MET A 1 -58.06 7.06 -17.95
N SER A 2 -58.31 5.75 -18.08
CA SER A 2 -58.32 4.84 -16.91
C SER A 2 -57.03 4.74 -16.13
N THR A 3 -55.89 4.77 -16.79
CA THR A 3 -54.58 4.69 -16.13
C THR A 3 -54.19 5.98 -15.34
N ILE A 4 -54.68 7.11 -15.79
CA ILE A 4 -54.47 8.41 -15.12
C ILE A 4 -55.25 8.50 -13.81
N VAL A 5 -56.49 7.95 -13.80
CA VAL A 5 -57.38 7.94 -12.62
C VAL A 5 -56.78 7.06 -11.50
N ILE A 6 -56.28 5.88 -11.85
CA ILE A 6 -55.65 4.94 -10.89
C ILE A 6 -54.39 5.57 -10.23
N HIS A 7 -53.57 6.28 -10.99
CA HIS A 7 -52.40 6.99 -10.44
C HIS A 7 -52.75 8.15 -9.51
N TYR A 8 -53.85 8.84 -9.79
CA TYR A 8 -54.32 9.92 -8.96
C TYR A 8 -54.82 9.42 -7.60
N GLU A 9 -55.53 8.29 -7.58
CA GLU A 9 -56.03 7.67 -6.33
C GLU A 9 -54.88 7.18 -5.45
N ILE A 10 -53.84 6.58 -6.01
CA ILE A 10 -52.62 6.13 -5.28
C ILE A 10 -51.86 7.33 -4.68
N LEU A 11 -51.71 8.41 -5.43
CA LEU A 11 -51.07 9.66 -4.96
C LEU A 11 -51.87 10.38 -3.88
N GLU A 12 -53.21 10.41 -3.99
CA GLU A 12 -54.07 10.96 -2.94
C GLU A 12 -53.97 10.17 -1.64
N GLU A 13 -53.92 8.84 -1.73
CA GLU A 13 -53.73 7.98 -0.56
C GLU A 13 -52.36 8.24 0.11
N GLN A 14 -51.30 8.40 -0.67
CA GLN A 14 -49.98 8.74 -0.12
C GLN A 14 -49.92 10.14 0.48
N CYS A 15 -50.51 11.12 -0.17
CA CYS A 15 -50.64 12.48 0.40
C CYS A 15 -51.45 12.48 1.71
N HIS A 16 -52.48 11.65 1.81
CA HIS A 16 -53.24 11.48 3.03
C HIS A 16 -52.42 10.86 4.16
N LYS A 17 -51.67 9.78 3.85
CA LYS A 17 -50.73 9.15 4.78
C LYS A 17 -49.66 10.12 5.26
N LEU A 18 -49.00 10.86 4.36
CA LEU A 18 -48.02 11.88 4.71
C LEU A 18 -48.54 12.95 5.66
N ARG A 19 -49.81 13.39 5.46
CA ARG A 19 -50.45 14.36 6.37
C ARG A 19 -50.70 13.77 7.76
N GLN A 20 -51.07 12.49 7.87
CA GLN A 20 -51.24 11.82 9.15
C GLN A 20 -49.92 11.70 9.95
N PHE A 21 -48.78 11.69 9.27
CA PHE A 21 -47.46 11.57 9.87
C PHE A 21 -46.71 12.90 10.06
N SER A 22 -47.43 14.03 10.01
CA SER A 22 -46.85 15.37 10.21
C SER A 22 -45.91 15.87 9.09
N PHE A 23 -45.92 15.25 7.91
CA PHE A 23 -45.18 15.70 6.73
C PHE A 23 -46.07 16.55 5.81
N ALA A 24 -46.68 17.59 6.36
CA ALA A 24 -47.66 18.41 5.65
C ALA A 24 -47.10 19.12 4.40
N THR A 25 -45.84 19.61 4.48
CA THR A 25 -45.17 20.28 3.35
C THR A 25 -44.88 19.32 2.22
N LEU A 26 -44.37 18.12 2.56
CA LEU A 26 -44.11 17.06 1.61
C LEU A 26 -45.39 16.65 0.87
N ALA A 27 -46.45 16.42 1.60
CA ALA A 27 -47.78 16.08 1.05
C ALA A 27 -48.29 17.17 0.10
N LYS A 28 -48.12 18.45 0.49
CA LYS A 28 -48.53 19.60 -0.32
C LYS A 28 -47.74 19.68 -1.63
N ASN A 29 -46.38 19.56 -1.56
CA ASN A 29 -45.55 19.61 -2.74
C ASN A 29 -45.80 18.43 -3.68
N LEU A 30 -46.06 17.23 -3.16
CA LEU A 30 -46.42 16.04 -3.95
C LEU A 30 -47.75 16.21 -4.65
N GLN A 31 -48.77 16.76 -3.96
CA GLN A 31 -50.08 17.04 -4.52
C GLN A 31 -50.01 18.11 -5.63
N GLU A 32 -49.24 19.19 -5.40
CA GLU A 32 -49.01 20.22 -6.41
C GLU A 32 -48.25 19.70 -7.61
N ALA A 33 -47.23 18.83 -7.41
CA ALA A 33 -46.51 18.17 -8.51
C ALA A 33 -47.47 17.35 -9.38
N SER A 34 -48.35 16.56 -8.75
CA SER A 34 -49.37 15.77 -9.46
C SER A 34 -50.36 16.66 -10.23
N PHE A 35 -50.85 17.72 -9.60
CA PHE A 35 -51.80 18.65 -10.22
C PHE A 35 -51.26 19.33 -11.47
N PHE A 36 -49.98 19.72 -11.45
CA PHE A 36 -49.33 20.42 -12.56
C PHE A 36 -48.73 19.47 -13.62
N ALA A 37 -48.74 18.16 -13.40
CA ALA A 37 -48.07 17.21 -14.31
C ALA A 37 -48.51 17.27 -15.78
N ILE A 38 -49.78 17.66 -16.00
CA ILE A 38 -50.36 17.76 -17.34
C ILE A 38 -50.41 19.23 -17.81
N SER A 39 -50.79 20.14 -16.93
CA SER A 39 -51.05 21.56 -17.28
C SER A 39 -49.77 22.42 -17.29
N ASN A 40 -48.81 22.13 -16.44
CA ASN A 40 -47.51 22.81 -16.40
C ASN A 40 -46.41 21.84 -15.93
N PRO A 41 -45.85 21.03 -16.85
CA PRO A 41 -44.87 20.01 -16.52
C PRO A 41 -43.59 20.55 -15.83
N LEU A 42 -43.17 21.75 -16.15
CA LEU A 42 -42.01 22.38 -15.51
C LEU A 42 -42.24 22.67 -14.02
N VAL A 43 -43.45 23.17 -13.67
CA VAL A 43 -43.84 23.38 -12.27
C VAL A 43 -43.96 22.05 -11.54
N SER A 44 -44.48 21.02 -12.20
CA SER A 44 -44.52 19.67 -11.64
C SER A 44 -43.12 19.12 -11.33
N LEU A 45 -42.16 19.29 -12.23
CA LEU A 45 -40.76 18.88 -12.03
C LEU A 45 -40.11 19.67 -10.87
N GLN A 46 -40.35 20.98 -10.77
CA GLN A 46 -39.84 21.80 -9.67
C GLN A 46 -40.41 21.37 -8.32
N LYS A 47 -41.70 21.05 -8.26
CA LYS A 47 -42.36 20.54 -7.05
C LYS A 47 -41.86 19.13 -6.68
N SER A 48 -41.63 18.30 -7.67
CA SER A 48 -41.03 16.98 -7.51
C SER A 48 -39.62 17.05 -6.93
N LEU A 49 -38.83 18.02 -7.36
CA LEU A 49 -37.49 18.27 -6.81
C LEU A 49 -37.57 18.68 -5.32
N LEU A 50 -38.51 19.54 -4.95
CA LEU A 50 -38.72 19.94 -3.56
C LEU A 50 -39.09 18.74 -2.66
N VAL A 51 -39.91 17.83 -3.16
CA VAL A 51 -40.27 16.60 -2.44
C VAL A 51 -39.04 15.74 -2.18
N LEU A 52 -38.20 15.57 -3.19
CA LEU A 52 -36.95 14.82 -3.06
C LEU A 52 -35.96 15.47 -2.08
N GLU A 53 -35.81 16.78 -2.16
CA GLU A 53 -34.95 17.55 -1.26
C GLU A 53 -35.40 17.40 0.21
N GLU A 54 -36.68 17.42 0.45
CA GLU A 54 -37.26 17.28 1.78
C GLU A 54 -37.09 15.86 2.34
N ILE A 55 -37.33 14.83 1.52
CA ILE A 55 -37.10 13.42 1.90
C ILE A 55 -35.63 13.17 2.22
N LEU A 56 -34.73 13.63 1.38
CA LEU A 56 -33.28 13.44 1.60
C LEU A 56 -32.79 14.14 2.85
N PHE A 57 -33.35 15.31 3.16
CA PHE A 57 -33.04 16.05 4.35
C PHE A 57 -33.50 15.31 5.62
N GLU A 58 -34.72 14.78 5.63
CA GLU A 58 -35.26 13.99 6.74
C GLU A 58 -34.48 12.68 6.92
N VAL A 59 -34.15 11.97 5.85
CA VAL A 59 -33.34 10.76 5.90
C VAL A 59 -31.94 11.07 6.46
N TYR A 60 -31.33 12.19 6.07
CA TYR A 60 -30.05 12.60 6.63
C TYR A 60 -30.14 12.83 8.14
N GLN A 61 -31.17 13.53 8.62
CA GLN A 61 -31.36 13.73 10.05
C GLN A 61 -31.56 12.44 10.83
N LEU A 62 -32.33 11.51 10.27
CA LEU A 62 -32.63 10.22 10.91
C LEU A 62 -31.43 9.27 10.96
N GLU A 63 -30.64 9.20 9.89
CA GLU A 63 -29.50 8.27 9.80
C GLU A 63 -28.22 8.83 10.44
N MET A 64 -27.99 10.14 10.35
CA MET A 64 -26.77 10.75 10.87
C MET A 64 -26.92 11.36 12.26
N HIS A 65 -28.15 11.37 12.82
CA HIS A 65 -28.49 11.99 14.11
C HIS A 65 -28.04 13.45 14.25
N THR A 66 -27.86 14.16 13.13
CA THR A 66 -27.42 15.56 13.06
C THR A 66 -28.18 16.30 12.00
N THR A 67 -28.42 17.62 12.23
CA THR A 67 -28.98 18.51 11.21
C THR A 67 -27.90 18.98 10.25
N PRO A 68 -28.06 18.85 8.91
CA PRO A 68 -27.11 19.37 7.97
C PRO A 68 -26.98 20.89 8.05
N LYS A 69 -25.74 21.39 8.02
CA LYS A 69 -25.47 22.85 8.12
C LYS A 69 -25.94 23.65 6.90
N LEU A 70 -26.24 23.01 5.79
CA LEU A 70 -26.70 23.62 4.54
C LEU A 70 -27.78 22.75 3.90
N LYS A 71 -28.93 23.33 3.58
CA LYS A 71 -29.99 22.66 2.80
C LYS A 71 -29.61 22.61 1.31
N ASN A 72 -28.58 21.86 0.97
CA ASN A 72 -28.17 21.66 -0.42
C ASN A 72 -28.04 20.17 -0.68
N VAL A 73 -28.97 19.62 -1.43
CA VAL A 73 -29.04 18.20 -1.78
C VAL A 73 -27.75 17.69 -2.46
N ARG A 74 -27.10 18.52 -3.27
CA ARG A 74 -25.85 18.17 -3.91
C ARG A 74 -24.73 17.90 -2.90
N MET A 75 -24.69 18.65 -1.77
CA MET A 75 -23.73 18.40 -0.69
C MET A 75 -24.10 17.17 0.15
N LEU A 76 -25.39 16.88 0.34
CA LEU A 76 -25.82 15.67 1.04
C LEU A 76 -25.45 14.41 0.25
N LEU A 77 -25.62 14.43 -1.06
CA LEU A 77 -25.27 13.31 -1.95
C LEU A 77 -23.76 13.11 -2.11
N ASN A 78 -22.96 14.14 -1.89
CA ASN A 78 -21.50 14.03 -1.86
C ASN A 78 -20.96 13.52 -0.50
N ASN A 79 -21.83 13.38 0.52
CA ASN A 79 -21.42 12.82 1.80
C ASN A 79 -21.41 11.29 1.73
N ARG A 80 -20.22 10.70 1.66
CA ARG A 80 -20.00 9.24 1.51
C ARG A 80 -20.59 8.41 2.65
N SER A 81 -20.53 8.90 3.89
CA SER A 81 -21.13 8.20 5.03
C SER A 81 -22.64 8.14 4.92
N PHE A 82 -23.25 9.16 4.36
CA PHE A 82 -24.68 9.24 4.11
C PHE A 82 -25.09 8.36 2.91
N THR A 83 -24.37 8.48 1.79
CA THR A 83 -24.67 7.71 0.57
C THR A 83 -24.39 6.20 0.70
N ALA A 84 -23.53 5.78 1.63
CA ALA A 84 -23.32 4.36 1.93
C ALA A 84 -24.50 3.71 2.67
N GLN A 85 -25.32 4.50 3.36
CA GLN A 85 -26.49 4.03 4.11
C GLN A 85 -27.81 4.07 3.33
N ILE A 86 -27.84 4.89 2.28
CA ILE A 86 -28.98 5.00 1.37
C ILE A 86 -28.57 4.37 0.04
N HIS A 87 -29.46 3.64 -0.61
CA HIS A 87 -29.15 3.04 -1.92
C HIS A 87 -28.81 4.14 -2.97
N PRO A 88 -27.51 4.46 -3.21
CA PRO A 88 -27.08 5.73 -3.81
C PRO A 88 -27.50 5.90 -5.27
N ARG A 89 -27.61 4.77 -6.01
CA ARG A 89 -27.88 4.80 -7.45
C ARG A 89 -29.27 5.35 -7.82
N ARG A 90 -30.29 5.08 -7.04
CA ARG A 90 -31.66 5.51 -7.35
C ARG A 90 -31.84 7.02 -7.22
N ILE A 91 -31.34 7.57 -6.13
CA ILE A 91 -31.45 9.02 -5.85
C ILE A 91 -30.59 9.80 -6.84
N PHE A 92 -29.40 9.30 -7.15
CA PHE A 92 -28.49 9.92 -8.13
C PHE A 92 -29.06 9.88 -9.57
N LEU A 93 -29.67 8.76 -9.98
CA LEU A 93 -30.33 8.64 -11.28
C LEU A 93 -31.53 9.59 -11.39
N LEU A 94 -32.35 9.66 -10.35
CA LEU A 94 -33.51 10.55 -10.32
C LEU A 94 -33.11 12.02 -10.34
N MET A 95 -32.08 12.42 -9.57
CA MET A 95 -31.59 13.78 -9.55
C MET A 95 -30.95 14.19 -10.88
N ASN A 96 -30.17 13.32 -11.51
CA ASN A 96 -29.65 13.58 -12.85
C ASN A 96 -30.78 13.69 -13.87
N LEU A 97 -31.82 12.88 -13.75
CA LEU A 97 -32.99 12.95 -14.61
C LEU A 97 -33.71 14.30 -14.42
N VAL A 98 -34.02 14.67 -13.19
CA VAL A 98 -34.71 15.94 -12.86
C VAL A 98 -33.85 17.15 -13.23
N TYR A 99 -32.55 17.11 -12.96
CA TYR A 99 -31.65 18.22 -13.29
C TYR A 99 -31.50 18.41 -14.81
N LYS A 100 -31.42 17.33 -15.60
CA LYS A 100 -31.38 17.39 -17.07
C LYS A 100 -32.70 17.93 -17.63
N MET A 101 -33.83 17.55 -17.03
CA MET A 101 -35.13 17.96 -17.50
C MET A 101 -35.47 19.43 -17.17
N THR A 102 -34.93 19.98 -16.09
CA THR A 102 -35.10 21.41 -15.74
C THR A 102 -34.17 22.35 -16.51
N SER A 103 -33.15 21.81 -17.20
CA SER A 103 -32.19 22.61 -17.95
C SER A 103 -32.53 22.81 -19.44
N HIS A 104 -33.57 22.16 -19.98
CA HIS A 104 -33.94 22.26 -21.40
C HIS A 104 -35.35 22.80 -21.59
N THR A 105 -35.43 23.99 -22.14
CA THR A 105 -36.64 24.67 -22.56
C THR A 105 -36.91 24.39 -24.04
N SER A 106 -37.76 23.42 -24.39
CA SER A 106 -38.58 23.42 -25.62
C SER A 106 -39.11 22.03 -26.02
N ASN A 107 -40.21 21.61 -25.46
CA ASN A 107 -41.23 20.77 -26.14
C ASN A 107 -42.34 20.35 -25.12
N GLU A 108 -43.50 20.98 -25.15
CA GLU A 108 -44.59 20.72 -24.21
C GLU A 108 -45.02 19.25 -24.10
N LEU A 109 -44.90 18.47 -25.16
CA LEU A 109 -45.28 17.05 -25.18
C LEU A 109 -44.27 16.12 -24.50
N VAL A 110 -42.99 16.44 -24.60
CA VAL A 110 -41.90 15.73 -23.96
C VAL A 110 -41.90 16.03 -22.45
N GLU A 111 -42.15 17.27 -22.07
CA GLU A 111 -42.18 17.71 -20.68
C GLU A 111 -43.28 17.03 -19.86
N ALA A 112 -44.51 16.88 -20.39
CA ALA A 112 -45.63 16.27 -19.67
C ALA A 112 -45.40 14.78 -19.34
N LYS A 113 -44.81 14.05 -20.27
CA LYS A 113 -44.51 12.63 -20.03
C LYS A 113 -43.29 12.44 -19.13
N ALA A 114 -42.32 13.31 -19.25
CA ALA A 114 -41.17 13.35 -18.39
C ALA A 114 -41.56 13.66 -16.93
N ALA A 115 -42.41 14.64 -16.74
CA ALA A 115 -42.98 14.98 -15.43
C ALA A 115 -43.74 13.77 -14.83
N LYS A 116 -44.47 13.03 -15.63
CA LYS A 116 -45.18 11.82 -15.18
C LYS A 116 -44.23 10.72 -14.71
N ILE A 117 -43.16 10.42 -15.47
CA ILE A 117 -42.15 9.43 -15.09
C ILE A 117 -41.45 9.81 -13.79
N VAL A 118 -41.09 11.09 -13.62
CA VAL A 118 -40.51 11.61 -12.38
C VAL A 118 -41.47 11.46 -11.22
N LEU A 119 -42.73 11.74 -11.44
CA LEU A 119 -43.77 11.63 -10.42
C LEU A 119 -43.98 10.18 -9.96
N ASP A 120 -43.96 9.22 -10.88
CA ASP A 120 -44.08 7.80 -10.59
C ASP A 120 -42.88 7.33 -9.73
N TYR A 121 -41.65 7.71 -10.08
CA TYR A 121 -40.45 7.42 -9.28
C TYR A 121 -40.46 8.07 -7.89
N ILE A 122 -40.96 9.31 -7.77
CA ILE A 122 -41.08 9.99 -6.47
C ILE A 122 -42.12 9.29 -5.60
N THR A 123 -43.16 8.80 -6.19
CA THR A 123 -44.19 8.01 -5.52
C THR A 123 -43.58 6.77 -4.87
N ASP A 124 -42.75 6.04 -5.62
CA ASP A 124 -42.01 4.86 -5.14
C ASP A 124 -41.02 5.22 -4.02
N ILE A 125 -40.33 6.34 -4.14
CA ILE A 125 -39.40 6.84 -3.09
C ILE A 125 -40.13 7.22 -1.83
N VAL A 126 -41.27 7.91 -1.94
CA VAL A 126 -42.11 8.25 -0.80
C VAL A 126 -42.60 7.00 -0.09
N GLU A 127 -43.07 6.00 -0.86
CA GLU A 127 -43.50 4.73 -0.30
C GLU A 127 -42.36 3.97 0.40
N TRP A 128 -41.13 3.95 -0.21
CA TRP A 128 -39.93 3.39 0.42
C TRP A 128 -39.57 4.14 1.71
N PHE A 129 -39.63 5.49 1.71
CA PHE A 129 -39.35 6.31 2.87
C PHE A 129 -40.33 6.02 4.00
N MET A 130 -41.63 5.97 3.71
CA MET A 130 -42.64 5.64 4.67
C MET A 130 -42.48 4.25 5.27
N LYS A 131 -42.18 3.24 4.44
CA LYS A 131 -41.92 1.86 4.89
C LYS A 131 -40.68 1.76 5.79
N ARG A 132 -39.65 2.53 5.55
CA ARG A 132 -38.38 2.46 6.28
C ARG A 132 -38.39 3.22 7.60
N TYR A 133 -38.96 4.42 7.63
CA TYR A 133 -38.80 5.36 8.74
C TYR A 133 -40.06 5.58 9.56
N ASP A 134 -41.24 5.14 9.14
CA ASP A 134 -42.45 5.24 9.90
C ASP A 134 -42.50 4.21 11.04
N ARG A 135 -42.52 4.70 12.28
CA ARG A 135 -42.56 3.85 13.47
C ARG A 135 -43.88 3.09 13.61
N SER A 136 -45.00 3.61 13.11
CA SER A 136 -46.32 2.95 13.14
C SER A 136 -46.38 1.77 12.18
N PHE A 137 -45.63 1.84 11.07
CA PHE A 137 -45.51 0.76 10.10
C PHE A 137 -44.72 -0.43 10.66
N LYS A 138 -43.71 -0.18 11.51
CA LYS A 138 -42.87 -1.22 12.15
C LYS A 138 -43.59 -2.04 13.21
N SER A 139 -44.65 -1.52 13.82
CA SER A 139 -45.39 -2.20 14.89
C SER A 139 -46.41 -3.21 14.39
N ASN A 140 -46.82 -3.16 13.13
CA ASN A 140 -47.79 -4.07 12.51
C ASN A 140 -47.20 -5.19 11.64
N VAL A 141 -45.90 -5.25 11.47
CA VAL A 141 -45.21 -6.26 10.66
C VAL A 141 -44.45 -7.20 11.56
N ALA A 142 -45.16 -8.07 12.26
CA ALA A 142 -44.61 -9.20 13.01
C ALA A 142 -44.39 -10.44 12.10
N ASP A 143 -44.26 -10.27 10.80
CA ASP A 143 -43.95 -11.36 9.88
C ASP A 143 -42.63 -11.12 9.16
N GLU A 144 -41.60 -11.90 9.55
CA GLU A 144 -40.26 -11.97 8.95
C GLU A 144 -40.21 -12.24 7.44
N LYS A 145 -41.36 -12.46 6.79
CA LYS A 145 -41.44 -12.74 5.35
C LYS A 145 -41.41 -11.52 4.44
N ILE A 146 -41.60 -10.31 4.98
CA ILE A 146 -41.59 -9.07 4.16
C ILE A 146 -40.19 -8.47 4.01
N LEU A 147 -39.26 -8.82 4.87
CA LEU A 147 -37.83 -8.46 4.72
C LEU A 147 -37.13 -9.12 3.50
N MET A 148 -37.78 -10.10 2.89
CA MET A 148 -37.30 -10.74 1.64
C MET A 148 -37.75 -10.02 0.35
N SER A 149 -38.48 -8.91 0.43
CA SER A 149 -38.94 -8.17 -0.77
C SER A 149 -37.90 -7.20 -1.36
N ASP A 150 -36.72 -7.07 -0.76
CA ASP A 150 -35.60 -6.36 -1.39
C ASP A 150 -35.18 -7.01 -2.72
N ASN A 151 -35.47 -8.29 -2.91
CA ASN A 151 -35.29 -8.96 -4.22
C ASN A 151 -36.26 -8.47 -5.31
N ASN A 152 -37.46 -8.01 -4.95
CA ASN A 152 -38.39 -7.45 -5.93
C ASN A 152 -38.05 -6.01 -6.33
N LEU A 153 -37.43 -5.25 -5.41
CA LEU A 153 -36.90 -3.92 -5.70
C LEU A 153 -35.60 -4.00 -6.52
N TYR A 154 -34.80 -5.06 -6.32
CA TYR A 154 -33.65 -5.39 -7.16
C TYR A 154 -34.08 -5.81 -8.58
N GLN A 155 -35.26 -6.40 -8.73
CA GLN A 155 -35.83 -6.72 -10.05
C GLN A 155 -36.47 -5.52 -10.76
N LEU A 156 -36.89 -4.47 -10.04
CA LEU A 156 -37.33 -3.22 -10.64
C LEU A 156 -36.17 -2.35 -11.15
N GLU A 157 -34.99 -2.46 -10.55
CA GLU A 157 -33.74 -1.89 -11.11
C GLU A 157 -33.32 -2.57 -12.42
N HIS A 158 -33.80 -3.78 -12.66
CA HIS A 158 -33.65 -4.56 -13.87
C HIS A 158 -34.97 -4.74 -14.63
N SER A 159 -35.97 -3.89 -14.38
CA SER A 159 -37.17 -3.93 -15.22
C SER A 159 -36.74 -3.43 -16.61
N THR A 160 -36.41 -4.38 -17.46
CA THR A 160 -36.24 -4.24 -18.91
C THR A 160 -37.32 -3.36 -19.54
N ASP A 161 -38.48 -3.28 -18.93
CA ASP A 161 -39.62 -2.52 -19.42
C ASP A 161 -39.48 -1.00 -19.29
N ALA A 162 -38.93 -0.49 -18.19
CA ALA A 162 -38.69 0.97 -18.03
C ALA A 162 -37.66 1.51 -19.03
N TYR A 163 -36.56 0.78 -19.17
CA TYR A 163 -35.54 1.14 -20.18
C TYR A 163 -36.01 0.89 -21.60
N LYS A 164 -36.88 -0.12 -21.83
CA LYS A 164 -37.47 -0.38 -23.13
C LYS A 164 -38.38 0.78 -23.56
N HIS A 165 -39.24 1.24 -22.68
CA HIS A 165 -40.06 2.43 -22.95
C HIS A 165 -39.20 3.70 -23.15
N ALA A 166 -38.10 3.86 -22.39
CA ALA A 166 -37.18 4.96 -22.61
C ALA A 166 -36.48 4.85 -23.99
N ALA A 167 -36.11 3.64 -24.41
CA ALA A 167 -35.50 3.40 -25.72
C ALA A 167 -36.48 3.74 -26.86
N ASP A 168 -37.72 3.28 -26.78
CA ASP A 168 -38.77 3.59 -27.78
C ASP A 168 -39.00 5.11 -27.91
N TRP A 169 -38.87 5.82 -26.81
CA TRP A 169 -39.00 7.28 -26.74
C TRP A 169 -37.83 8.01 -27.37
N PHE A 170 -36.61 7.63 -26.93
CA PHE A 170 -35.40 8.23 -27.48
C PHE A 170 -35.28 7.91 -28.98
N GLU A 171 -35.78 6.73 -29.42
CA GLU A 171 -35.75 6.41 -30.83
C GLU A 171 -36.62 7.35 -31.66
N ILE A 172 -37.85 7.65 -31.24
CA ILE A 172 -38.72 8.60 -31.94
C ILE A 172 -38.10 10.00 -31.98
N ALA A 173 -37.60 10.51 -30.86
CA ALA A 173 -36.98 11.82 -30.79
C ALA A 173 -35.66 11.89 -31.58
N ALA A 174 -34.83 10.85 -31.49
CA ALA A 174 -33.57 10.73 -32.21
C ALA A 174 -33.76 10.67 -33.75
N GLN A 175 -34.81 9.97 -34.22
CA GLN A 175 -35.20 9.93 -35.64
C GLN A 175 -35.67 11.32 -36.12
N ASN A 176 -36.27 12.12 -35.25
CA ASN A 176 -36.68 13.49 -35.52
C ASN A 176 -35.52 14.50 -35.42
N GLY A 177 -34.29 14.03 -35.15
CA GLY A 177 -33.09 14.84 -35.19
C GLY A 177 -32.65 15.42 -33.86
N ASP A 178 -33.29 15.11 -32.72
CA ASP A 178 -32.87 15.60 -31.41
C ASP A 178 -31.52 15.01 -30.99
N ALA A 179 -30.52 15.87 -30.80
CA ALA A 179 -29.14 15.47 -30.50
C ALA A 179 -29.03 14.77 -29.13
N SER A 180 -29.77 15.26 -28.14
CA SER A 180 -29.75 14.66 -26.80
C SER A 180 -30.40 13.28 -26.79
N ALA A 181 -31.49 13.10 -27.54
CA ALA A 181 -32.13 11.80 -27.70
C ALA A 181 -31.22 10.81 -28.46
N GLN A 182 -30.52 11.28 -29.51
CA GLN A 182 -29.54 10.48 -30.24
C GLN A 182 -28.41 10.02 -29.30
N TYR A 183 -27.86 10.91 -28.50
CA TYR A 183 -26.85 10.56 -27.50
C TYR A 183 -27.38 9.54 -26.49
N ASN A 184 -28.55 9.77 -25.90
CA ASN A 184 -29.13 8.89 -24.90
C ASN A 184 -29.47 7.50 -25.48
N LEU A 185 -30.01 7.44 -26.70
CA LEU A 185 -30.26 6.18 -27.39
C LEU A 185 -28.95 5.41 -27.67
N GLY A 186 -27.90 6.11 -28.09
CA GLY A 186 -26.56 5.57 -28.20
C GLY A 186 -26.07 4.97 -26.89
N ALA A 187 -26.28 5.67 -25.76
CA ALA A 187 -25.93 5.20 -24.44
C ALA A 187 -26.71 3.93 -24.03
N LEU A 188 -28.00 3.84 -24.34
CA LEU A 188 -28.79 2.64 -24.10
C LEU A 188 -28.24 1.44 -24.88
N TYR A 189 -27.91 1.60 -26.17
CA TYR A 189 -27.26 0.53 -26.96
C TYR A 189 -25.87 0.18 -26.43
N ASN A 190 -25.10 1.17 -25.98
CA ASN A 190 -23.76 0.96 -25.43
C ASN A 190 -23.78 0.11 -24.15
N HIS A 191 -24.78 0.33 -23.29
CA HIS A 191 -24.91 -0.38 -22.01
C HIS A 191 -25.82 -1.62 -22.08
N GLY A 192 -26.63 -1.75 -23.11
CA GLY A 192 -27.63 -2.81 -23.25
C GLY A 192 -28.83 -2.60 -22.29
N GLN A 193 -29.22 -1.36 -22.06
CA GLN A 193 -30.31 -1.01 -21.15
C GLN A 193 -31.62 -0.83 -21.93
N GLY A 194 -32.60 -1.70 -21.71
CA GLY A 194 -33.88 -1.71 -22.45
C GLY A 194 -33.80 -2.17 -23.90
N VAL A 195 -32.59 -2.24 -24.44
CA VAL A 195 -32.27 -2.74 -25.78
C VAL A 195 -31.13 -3.75 -25.71
N LYS A 196 -31.01 -4.60 -26.69
CA LYS A 196 -29.85 -5.49 -26.80
C LYS A 196 -28.59 -4.66 -26.98
N LYS A 197 -27.57 -4.93 -26.19
CA LYS A 197 -26.28 -4.27 -26.29
C LYS A 197 -25.70 -4.37 -27.69
N ASP A 198 -25.44 -3.23 -28.32
CA ASP A 198 -24.89 -3.12 -29.66
C ASP A 198 -24.02 -1.86 -29.80
N TYR A 199 -22.72 -2.04 -29.78
CA TYR A 199 -21.78 -0.93 -29.91
C TYR A 199 -21.77 -0.28 -31.30
N THR A 200 -22.19 -1.03 -32.35
CA THR A 200 -22.26 -0.47 -33.71
C THR A 200 -23.44 0.50 -33.83
N LEU A 201 -24.59 0.12 -33.26
CA LEU A 201 -25.74 1.02 -33.17
C LEU A 201 -25.45 2.20 -32.24
N ALA A 202 -24.78 1.96 -31.10
CA ALA A 202 -24.35 3.02 -30.22
C ALA A 202 -23.47 4.04 -30.96
N LYS A 203 -22.46 3.59 -31.70
CA LYS A 203 -21.58 4.42 -32.51
C LYS A 203 -22.37 5.25 -33.53
N MET A 204 -23.26 4.62 -34.28
CA MET A 204 -24.11 5.31 -35.27
C MET A 204 -24.92 6.45 -34.65
N TRP A 205 -25.51 6.22 -33.49
CA TRP A 205 -26.30 7.25 -32.81
C TRP A 205 -25.43 8.34 -32.22
N TYR A 206 -24.29 8.00 -31.66
CA TYR A 206 -23.31 9.00 -31.22
C TYR A 206 -22.75 9.83 -32.37
N GLU A 207 -22.51 9.25 -33.55
CA GLU A 207 -22.09 10.00 -34.75
C GLU A 207 -23.12 11.04 -35.17
N ARG A 208 -24.41 10.69 -35.08
CA ARG A 208 -25.50 11.64 -35.40
C ARG A 208 -25.59 12.79 -34.40
N ALA A 209 -25.43 12.50 -33.10
CA ALA A 209 -25.41 13.52 -32.06
C ALA A 209 -24.15 14.39 -32.17
N ALA A 210 -22.99 13.78 -32.42
CA ALA A 210 -21.72 14.46 -32.61
C ALA A 210 -21.73 15.41 -33.82
N ALA A 211 -22.43 15.04 -34.90
CA ALA A 211 -22.64 15.91 -36.05
C ALA A 211 -23.40 17.20 -35.70
N GLN A 212 -24.04 17.27 -34.54
CA GLN A 212 -24.69 18.44 -33.96
C GLN A 212 -23.86 19.09 -32.85
N ASN A 213 -22.57 18.74 -32.73
CA ASN A 213 -21.61 19.22 -31.74
C ASN A 213 -21.98 18.86 -30.29
N ASP A 214 -22.63 17.70 -30.05
CA ASP A 214 -22.85 17.22 -28.67
C ASP A 214 -21.52 16.78 -28.05
N PRO A 215 -21.04 17.41 -26.97
CA PRO A 215 -19.73 17.07 -26.39
C PRO A 215 -19.69 15.69 -25.76
N ASN A 216 -20.83 15.18 -25.24
CA ASN A 216 -20.88 13.86 -24.66
C ASN A 216 -20.87 12.76 -25.74
N ALA A 217 -21.45 13.03 -26.91
CA ALA A 217 -21.39 12.13 -28.04
C ALA A 217 -19.97 12.03 -28.60
N HIS A 218 -19.27 13.15 -28.76
CA HIS A 218 -17.88 13.15 -29.13
C HIS A 218 -17.01 12.41 -28.10
N TYR A 219 -17.22 12.66 -26.82
CA TYR A 219 -16.51 11.92 -25.76
C TYR A 219 -16.76 10.41 -25.87
N SER A 220 -18.03 10.00 -26.03
CA SER A 220 -18.41 8.58 -26.14
C SER A 220 -17.82 7.91 -27.39
N LEU A 221 -17.79 8.60 -28.53
CA LEU A 221 -17.09 8.11 -29.73
C LEU A 221 -15.60 7.94 -29.48
N GLY A 222 -14.96 8.91 -28.82
CA GLY A 222 -13.58 8.78 -28.38
C GLY A 222 -13.34 7.53 -27.54
N VAL A 223 -14.24 7.21 -26.61
CA VAL A 223 -14.17 5.98 -25.79
C VAL A 223 -14.33 4.74 -26.65
N LEU A 224 -15.28 4.70 -27.59
CA LEU A 224 -15.48 3.55 -28.47
C LEU A 224 -14.25 3.27 -29.35
N PHE A 225 -13.64 4.30 -29.92
CA PHE A 225 -12.38 4.16 -30.69
C PHE A 225 -11.18 3.80 -29.80
N HIS A 226 -11.11 4.34 -28.59
CA HIS A 226 -10.06 4.02 -27.63
C HIS A 226 -10.09 2.53 -27.23
N LEU A 227 -11.29 1.98 -26.99
CA LEU A 227 -11.46 0.60 -26.54
C LEU A 227 -11.65 -0.41 -27.68
N GLY A 228 -11.85 0.06 -28.93
CA GLY A 228 -12.16 -0.80 -30.07
C GLY A 228 -13.55 -1.45 -29.97
N GLN A 229 -14.53 -0.76 -29.38
CA GLN A 229 -15.90 -1.27 -29.19
C GLN A 229 -16.79 -0.81 -30.36
N GLY A 230 -17.39 -1.77 -31.09
CA GLY A 230 -18.18 -1.50 -32.28
C GLY A 230 -17.38 -0.98 -33.47
N THR A 231 -16.06 -0.88 -33.34
CA THR A 231 -15.11 -0.46 -34.36
C THR A 231 -13.72 -1.01 -34.04
N ALA A 232 -12.78 -0.97 -34.97
CA ALA A 232 -11.38 -1.26 -34.66
C ALA A 232 -10.81 -0.19 -33.73
N GLN A 233 -9.95 -0.61 -32.77
CA GLN A 233 -9.26 0.32 -31.89
C GLN A 233 -8.42 1.31 -32.72
N ASN A 234 -8.60 2.60 -32.47
CA ASN A 234 -7.88 3.67 -33.14
C ASN A 234 -7.70 4.87 -32.21
N TYR A 235 -6.50 4.99 -31.65
CA TYR A 235 -6.17 6.09 -30.75
C TYR A 235 -6.14 7.46 -31.44
N GLY A 236 -5.86 7.52 -32.76
CA GLY A 236 -5.90 8.77 -33.53
C GLY A 236 -7.32 9.32 -33.64
N GLU A 237 -8.30 8.46 -33.99
CA GLU A 237 -9.71 8.82 -33.99
C GLU A 237 -10.21 9.14 -32.57
N ALA A 238 -9.78 8.37 -31.58
CA ALA A 238 -10.10 8.66 -30.18
C ALA A 238 -9.64 10.05 -29.78
N ALA A 239 -8.38 10.39 -30.08
CA ALA A 239 -7.81 11.70 -29.81
C ALA A 239 -8.57 12.83 -30.53
N HIS A 240 -8.92 12.64 -31.81
CA HIS A 240 -9.73 13.60 -32.55
C HIS A 240 -11.08 13.89 -31.88
N HIS A 241 -11.80 12.85 -31.51
CA HIS A 241 -13.08 13.01 -30.85
C HIS A 241 -12.95 13.55 -29.43
N TYR A 242 -11.95 13.14 -28.65
CA TYR A 242 -11.67 13.73 -27.35
C TYR A 242 -11.28 15.21 -27.47
N GLN A 243 -10.51 15.59 -28.50
CA GLN A 243 -10.15 16.99 -28.72
C GLN A 243 -11.39 17.87 -28.90
N ILE A 244 -12.33 17.46 -29.79
CA ILE A 244 -13.58 18.21 -30.00
C ILE A 244 -14.40 18.31 -28.71
N ALA A 245 -14.57 17.20 -28.01
CA ALA A 245 -15.32 17.19 -26.75
C ALA A 245 -14.64 18.05 -25.67
N ALA A 246 -13.30 18.03 -25.60
CA ALA A 246 -12.50 18.79 -24.66
C ALA A 246 -12.58 20.29 -24.95
N ASP A 247 -12.53 20.69 -26.23
CA ASP A 247 -12.72 22.08 -26.67
C ASP A 247 -14.12 22.60 -26.37
N LEU A 248 -15.13 21.72 -26.38
CA LEU A 248 -16.49 22.02 -25.97
C LEU A 248 -16.69 21.96 -24.44
N GLY A 249 -15.61 21.76 -23.68
CA GLY A 249 -15.61 21.85 -22.22
C GLY A 249 -15.91 20.55 -21.46
N ASN A 250 -15.96 19.38 -22.13
CA ASN A 250 -16.17 18.11 -21.46
C ASN A 250 -14.93 17.72 -20.63
N ALA A 251 -15.09 17.67 -19.30
CA ALA A 251 -13.98 17.42 -18.37
C ALA A 251 -13.36 16.02 -18.51
N ASP A 252 -14.18 15.00 -18.80
CA ASP A 252 -13.70 13.63 -18.97
C ASP A 252 -12.93 13.48 -20.29
N ALA A 253 -13.35 14.20 -21.34
CA ALA A 253 -12.60 14.27 -22.59
C ALA A 253 -11.27 14.99 -22.42
N GLN A 254 -11.24 16.11 -21.69
CA GLN A 254 -10.00 16.81 -21.35
C GLN A 254 -9.04 15.89 -20.59
N TYR A 255 -9.53 15.15 -19.60
CA TYR A 255 -8.73 14.17 -18.88
C TYR A 255 -8.17 13.08 -19.82
N ASN A 256 -9.04 12.45 -20.63
CA ASN A 256 -8.60 11.38 -21.52
C ASN A 256 -7.64 11.87 -22.63
N LEU A 257 -7.85 13.07 -23.15
CA LEU A 257 -6.92 13.70 -24.08
C LEU A 257 -5.55 13.94 -23.42
N GLY A 258 -5.54 14.42 -22.19
CA GLY A 258 -4.34 14.54 -21.37
C GLY A 258 -3.63 13.19 -21.18
N VAL A 259 -4.38 12.09 -20.97
CA VAL A 259 -3.81 10.73 -20.90
C VAL A 259 -3.17 10.32 -22.22
N LEU A 260 -3.83 10.58 -23.36
CA LEU A 260 -3.27 10.25 -24.67
C LEU A 260 -1.97 11.02 -24.96
N TYR A 261 -1.90 12.32 -24.64
CA TYR A 261 -0.66 13.10 -24.74
C TYR A 261 0.42 12.59 -23.78
N ASN A 262 0.04 12.23 -22.55
CA ASN A 262 0.98 11.73 -21.55
C ASN A 262 1.61 10.38 -21.96
N GLN A 263 0.85 9.53 -22.66
CA GLN A 263 1.31 8.20 -23.08
C GLN A 263 1.82 8.12 -24.52
N GLY A 264 1.55 9.14 -25.34
CA GLY A 264 1.89 9.14 -26.76
C GLY A 264 1.02 8.18 -27.59
N LEU A 265 -0.26 7.98 -27.20
CA LEU A 265 -1.18 7.08 -27.87
C LEU A 265 -2.00 7.83 -28.93
N GLY A 266 -1.80 7.48 -30.22
CA GLY A 266 -2.47 8.14 -31.34
C GLY A 266 -2.01 9.57 -31.61
N LEU A 267 -1.20 10.14 -30.74
CA LEU A 267 -0.58 11.45 -30.79
C LEU A 267 0.88 11.31 -30.38
N SER A 268 1.72 12.30 -30.77
CA SER A 268 3.08 12.40 -30.22
C SER A 268 3.01 12.67 -28.72
N GLN A 269 3.83 11.98 -27.92
CA GLN A 269 3.92 12.24 -26.49
C GLN A 269 4.30 13.70 -26.22
N ASP A 270 3.48 14.40 -25.45
CA ASP A 270 3.72 15.77 -25.02
C ASP A 270 3.19 16.00 -23.61
N PHE A 271 4.10 16.06 -22.66
CA PHE A 271 3.74 16.27 -21.25
C PHE A 271 3.26 17.70 -20.97
N ASN A 272 3.64 18.70 -21.77
CA ASN A 272 3.15 20.07 -21.60
C ASN A 272 1.67 20.14 -22.00
N GLU A 273 1.32 19.54 -23.15
CA GLU A 273 -0.08 19.45 -23.56
C GLU A 273 -0.89 18.61 -22.57
N ALA A 274 -0.34 17.48 -22.10
CA ALA A 274 -0.98 16.68 -21.05
C ALA A 274 -1.29 17.52 -19.80
N ALA A 275 -0.33 18.32 -19.33
CA ALA A 275 -0.51 19.18 -18.17
C ALA A 275 -1.60 20.25 -18.37
N LYS A 276 -1.68 20.85 -19.56
CA LYS A 276 -2.73 21.82 -19.91
C LYS A 276 -4.12 21.19 -19.82
N TRP A 277 -4.30 20.02 -20.46
CA TRP A 277 -5.58 19.33 -20.50
C TRP A 277 -5.97 18.80 -19.12
N TYR A 278 -5.02 18.26 -18.33
CA TYR A 278 -5.28 17.88 -16.94
C TYR A 278 -5.65 19.10 -16.08
N THR A 279 -5.05 20.28 -16.31
CA THR A 279 -5.42 21.50 -15.57
C THR A 279 -6.87 21.87 -15.84
N LEU A 280 -7.30 21.90 -17.09
CA LEU A 280 -8.67 22.22 -17.47
C LEU A 280 -9.68 21.23 -16.85
N ALA A 281 -9.37 19.94 -16.88
CA ALA A 281 -10.20 18.92 -16.26
C ALA A 281 -10.20 19.00 -14.71
N ALA A 282 -9.04 19.27 -14.10
CA ALA A 282 -8.88 19.41 -12.66
C ALA A 282 -9.67 20.63 -12.11
N ASP A 283 -9.66 21.74 -12.84
CA ASP A 283 -10.42 22.96 -12.49
C ASP A 283 -11.93 22.71 -12.53
N GLN A 284 -12.40 21.74 -13.32
CA GLN A 284 -13.78 21.27 -13.33
C GLN A 284 -14.06 20.19 -12.29
N GLY A 285 -13.08 19.82 -11.45
CA GLY A 285 -13.23 18.86 -10.36
C GLY A 285 -13.01 17.39 -10.77
N ASN A 286 -12.42 17.11 -11.95
CA ASN A 286 -12.05 15.75 -12.31
C ASN A 286 -10.91 15.26 -11.41
N THR A 287 -11.22 14.31 -10.52
CA THR A 287 -10.29 13.81 -9.48
C THR A 287 -9.09 13.08 -10.06
N SER A 288 -9.28 12.33 -11.16
CA SER A 288 -8.19 11.64 -11.84
C SER A 288 -7.21 12.62 -12.49
N ALA A 289 -7.74 13.72 -13.06
CA ALA A 289 -6.91 14.79 -13.59
C ALA A 289 -6.12 15.51 -12.48
N GLN A 290 -6.76 15.78 -11.33
CA GLN A 290 -6.08 16.37 -10.17
C GLN A 290 -4.93 15.48 -9.70
N ASN A 291 -5.16 14.17 -9.55
CA ASN A 291 -4.11 13.24 -9.16
C ASN A 291 -2.97 13.19 -10.19
N ASN A 292 -3.28 13.09 -11.49
CA ASN A 292 -2.27 13.04 -12.54
C ASN A 292 -1.47 14.35 -12.63
N LEU A 293 -2.12 15.49 -12.50
CA LEU A 293 -1.46 16.80 -12.47
C LEU A 293 -0.54 16.93 -11.25
N GLY A 294 -0.98 16.41 -10.08
CA GLY A 294 -0.14 16.28 -8.90
C GLY A 294 1.14 15.49 -9.18
N PHE A 295 1.03 14.39 -9.94
CA PHE A 295 2.18 13.60 -10.38
C PHE A 295 3.13 14.39 -11.31
N LEU A 296 2.58 15.12 -12.27
CA LEU A 296 3.39 15.95 -13.17
C LEU A 296 4.19 17.00 -12.39
N TYR A 297 3.55 17.71 -11.46
CA TYR A 297 4.24 18.67 -10.58
C TYR A 297 5.23 18.01 -9.62
N HIS A 298 4.94 16.82 -9.12
CA HIS A 298 5.86 16.08 -8.25
C HIS A 298 7.16 15.72 -8.96
N ASN A 299 7.07 15.31 -10.23
CA ASN A 299 8.21 14.83 -11.00
C ASN A 299 8.89 15.93 -11.83
N GLY A 300 8.22 17.06 -12.06
CA GLY A 300 8.69 18.11 -12.99
C GLY A 300 8.58 17.66 -14.45
N THR A 301 7.52 16.91 -14.79
CA THR A 301 7.33 16.37 -16.13
C THR A 301 6.29 17.21 -16.86
N GLY A 302 6.70 17.94 -17.93
CA GLY A 302 5.83 18.86 -18.67
C GLY A 302 5.45 20.15 -17.93
N VAL A 303 5.93 20.29 -16.69
CA VAL A 303 5.76 21.47 -15.82
C VAL A 303 7.00 21.62 -14.94
N ASP A 304 7.27 22.80 -14.44
CA ASP A 304 8.33 22.99 -13.43
C ASP A 304 8.00 22.21 -12.18
N GLN A 305 8.97 21.47 -11.64
CA GLN A 305 8.79 20.68 -10.43
C GLN A 305 8.34 21.56 -9.26
N SER A 306 7.25 21.19 -8.62
CA SER A 306 6.73 21.89 -7.46
C SER A 306 6.00 20.94 -6.51
N TYR A 307 6.66 20.54 -5.45
CA TYR A 307 6.04 19.69 -4.42
C TYR A 307 4.86 20.38 -3.72
N VAL A 308 4.87 21.71 -3.62
CA VAL A 308 3.75 22.48 -3.05
C VAL A 308 2.51 22.36 -3.94
N LYS A 309 2.64 22.58 -5.25
CA LYS A 309 1.52 22.40 -6.18
C LYS A 309 1.08 20.93 -6.22
N ALA A 310 2.03 19.99 -6.21
CA ALA A 310 1.72 18.56 -6.18
C ALA A 310 0.86 18.21 -4.96
N SER A 311 1.24 18.68 -3.76
CA SER A 311 0.45 18.42 -2.54
C SER A 311 -0.95 19.03 -2.61
N THR A 312 -1.10 20.23 -3.16
CA THR A 312 -2.42 20.88 -3.34
C THR A 312 -3.33 20.05 -4.24
N TYR A 313 -2.84 19.58 -5.39
CA TYR A 313 -3.64 18.76 -6.30
C TYR A 313 -3.94 17.37 -5.73
N PHE A 314 -2.98 16.73 -5.07
CA PHE A 314 -3.23 15.47 -4.36
C PHE A 314 -4.26 15.66 -3.24
N GLU A 315 -4.22 16.78 -2.49
CA GLU A 315 -5.18 17.07 -1.44
C GLU A 315 -6.60 17.24 -2.01
N MET A 316 -6.76 17.98 -3.10
CA MET A 316 -8.06 18.13 -3.77
C MET A 316 -8.64 16.77 -4.18
N ALA A 317 -7.86 15.92 -4.84
CA ALA A 317 -8.30 14.59 -5.24
C ALA A 317 -8.52 13.65 -4.03
N ALA A 318 -7.67 13.71 -3.00
CA ALA A 318 -7.78 12.90 -1.79
C ALA A 318 -9.03 13.23 -0.98
N LEU A 319 -9.38 14.52 -0.87
CA LEU A 319 -10.62 14.98 -0.23
C LEU A 319 -11.87 14.56 -1.03
N ALA A 320 -11.76 14.50 -2.36
CA ALA A 320 -12.80 13.92 -3.22
C ALA A 320 -12.87 12.39 -3.14
N GLY A 321 -11.90 11.78 -2.43
CA GLY A 321 -11.89 10.36 -2.09
C GLY A 321 -11.09 9.47 -3.02
N ASP A 322 -10.27 10.00 -3.91
CA ASP A 322 -9.38 9.19 -4.75
C ASP A 322 -8.32 8.47 -3.89
N ALA A 323 -8.32 7.14 -3.93
CA ALA A 323 -7.42 6.33 -3.12
C ALA A 323 -5.94 6.52 -3.47
N SER A 324 -5.63 6.75 -4.74
CA SER A 324 -4.25 6.98 -5.19
C SER A 324 -3.75 8.33 -4.72
N ALA A 325 -4.60 9.36 -4.79
CA ALA A 325 -4.27 10.69 -4.27
C ALA A 325 -4.12 10.68 -2.74
N GLN A 326 -4.97 9.95 -2.02
CA GLN A 326 -4.82 9.75 -0.58
C GLN A 326 -3.48 9.10 -0.24
N TYR A 327 -3.08 8.06 -0.98
CA TYR A 327 -1.77 7.45 -0.83
C TYR A 327 -0.63 8.45 -1.12
N ASN A 328 -0.73 9.21 -2.21
CA ASN A 328 0.30 10.18 -2.60
C ASN A 328 0.42 11.31 -1.56
N LEU A 329 -0.69 11.84 -1.07
CA LEU A 329 -0.69 12.86 -0.02
C LEU A 329 -0.11 12.32 1.30
N GLY A 330 -0.48 11.09 1.68
CA GLY A 330 0.12 10.39 2.81
C GLY A 330 1.64 10.26 2.67
N TYR A 331 2.11 9.94 1.46
CA TYR A 331 3.55 9.86 1.19
C TYR A 331 4.26 11.22 1.26
N MET A 332 3.60 12.30 0.82
CA MET A 332 4.14 13.66 0.96
C MET A 332 4.27 14.07 2.43
N HIS A 333 3.27 13.76 3.27
CA HIS A 333 3.36 13.95 4.72
C HIS A 333 4.46 13.07 5.35
N LEU A 334 4.61 11.82 4.90
CA LEU A 334 5.65 10.91 5.40
C LEU A 334 7.06 11.44 5.12
N LYS A 335 7.28 12.08 3.98
CA LYS A 335 8.60 12.57 3.54
C LYS A 335 8.84 14.05 3.78
N GLY A 336 7.81 14.83 4.13
CA GLY A 336 7.91 16.29 4.27
C GLY A 336 8.18 16.99 2.94
N ARG A 337 7.59 16.50 1.83
CA ARG A 337 7.77 17.07 0.49
C ARG A 337 6.66 18.05 0.15
N GLY A 338 6.99 19.34 0.03
CA GLY A 338 6.04 20.41 -0.27
C GLY A 338 5.11 20.81 0.88
N ILE A 339 5.04 19.98 1.90
CA ILE A 339 4.29 20.19 3.15
C ILE A 339 5.15 19.71 4.32
N PRO A 340 4.95 20.24 5.55
CA PRO A 340 5.68 19.78 6.72
C PRO A 340 5.51 18.27 6.95
N GLN A 341 6.61 17.61 7.33
CA GLN A 341 6.55 16.20 7.71
C GLN A 341 5.59 15.98 8.88
N ASN A 342 4.65 15.06 8.71
CA ASN A 342 3.67 14.72 9.73
C ASN A 342 3.26 13.25 9.61
N PHE A 343 3.82 12.42 10.47
CA PHE A 343 3.55 10.97 10.46
C PHE A 343 2.10 10.63 10.83
N ALA A 344 1.45 11.44 11.68
CA ALA A 344 0.05 11.21 12.06
C ALA A 344 -0.90 11.49 10.88
N GLU A 345 -0.69 12.58 10.14
CA GLU A 345 -1.45 12.84 8.91
C GLU A 345 -1.14 11.80 7.83
N ALA A 346 0.14 11.38 7.69
CA ALA A 346 0.50 10.29 6.78
C ALA A 346 -0.28 9.00 7.11
N ALA A 347 -0.35 8.62 8.38
CA ALA A 347 -1.10 7.44 8.83
C ALA A 347 -2.58 7.53 8.50
N LYS A 348 -3.19 8.68 8.74
CA LYS A 348 -4.61 8.94 8.43
C LYS A 348 -4.90 8.77 6.93
N TRP A 349 -4.10 9.37 6.06
CA TRP A 349 -4.29 9.29 4.62
C TRP A 349 -4.01 7.88 4.08
N PHE A 350 -2.96 7.20 4.55
CA PHE A 350 -2.72 5.80 4.19
C PHE A 350 -3.85 4.89 4.66
N HIS A 351 -4.39 5.11 5.86
CA HIS A 351 -5.53 4.34 6.35
C HIS A 351 -6.77 4.52 5.47
N MET A 352 -7.08 5.74 5.07
CA MET A 352 -8.20 6.03 4.16
C MET A 352 -8.03 5.35 2.80
N ALA A 353 -6.83 5.38 2.22
CA ALA A 353 -6.52 4.69 0.97
C ALA A 353 -6.56 3.16 1.13
N ALA A 354 -6.04 2.63 2.24
CA ALA A 354 -6.04 1.20 2.54
C ALA A 354 -7.45 0.63 2.69
N LEU A 355 -8.38 1.39 3.28
CA LEU A 355 -9.80 1.01 3.34
C LEU A 355 -10.48 0.95 1.97
N GLN A 356 -9.87 1.51 0.93
CA GLN A 356 -10.29 1.42 -0.47
C GLN A 356 -9.46 0.39 -1.24
N ASP A 357 -8.89 -0.58 -0.57
CA ASP A 357 -8.12 -1.67 -1.17
C ASP A 357 -6.82 -1.24 -1.89
N HIS A 358 -6.27 -0.06 -1.59
CA HIS A 358 -5.03 0.43 -2.19
C HIS A 358 -3.81 -0.30 -1.59
N MET A 359 -3.26 -1.26 -2.32
CA MET A 359 -2.22 -2.19 -1.87
C MET A 359 -0.98 -1.51 -1.25
N ASN A 360 -0.46 -0.45 -1.89
CA ASN A 360 0.71 0.25 -1.35
C ASN A 360 0.38 1.02 -0.06
N ALA A 361 -0.87 1.49 0.09
CA ALA A 361 -1.30 2.16 1.32
C ALA A 361 -1.46 1.16 2.48
N GLU A 362 -1.96 -0.05 2.20
CA GLU A 362 -2.01 -1.14 3.18
C GLU A 362 -0.61 -1.45 3.72
N PHE A 363 0.38 -1.52 2.83
CA PHE A 363 1.78 -1.71 3.25
C PHE A 363 2.30 -0.54 4.09
N GLN A 364 2.05 0.71 3.69
CA GLN A 364 2.56 1.88 4.42
C GLN A 364 1.92 2.01 5.80
N ILE A 365 0.60 1.80 5.92
CA ILE A 365 -0.06 1.84 7.24
C ILE A 365 0.41 0.70 8.14
N ALA A 366 0.67 -0.49 7.59
CA ALA A 366 1.27 -1.60 8.33
C ALA A 366 2.65 -1.24 8.88
N MET A 367 3.48 -0.57 8.07
CA MET A 367 4.80 -0.09 8.50
C MET A 367 4.71 0.93 9.63
N LEU A 368 3.75 1.85 9.58
CA LEU A 368 3.53 2.84 10.64
C LEU A 368 3.09 2.18 11.95
N TYR A 369 2.15 1.24 11.90
CA TYR A 369 1.77 0.44 13.08
C TYR A 369 2.94 -0.40 13.63
N ASN A 370 3.77 -0.98 12.75
CA ASN A 370 4.91 -1.78 13.18
C ASN A 370 6.01 -0.95 13.85
N THR A 371 6.21 0.29 13.40
CA THR A 371 7.26 1.19 13.91
C THR A 371 6.78 2.09 15.05
N GLY A 372 5.50 2.42 15.10
CA GLY A 372 4.92 3.39 16.04
C GLY A 372 5.17 4.84 15.60
N LEU A 373 5.39 5.10 14.29
CA LEU A 373 5.61 6.45 13.78
C LEU A 373 4.27 7.13 13.48
N GLY A 374 3.94 8.15 14.26
CA GLY A 374 2.72 8.96 14.11
C GLY A 374 1.43 8.32 14.60
N ILE A 375 1.48 7.06 14.99
CA ILE A 375 0.39 6.28 15.61
C ILE A 375 0.99 5.34 16.66
N ASP A 376 0.19 4.88 17.59
CA ASP A 376 0.64 3.92 18.59
C ASP A 376 1.08 2.62 17.92
N LYS A 377 2.21 2.08 18.40
CA LYS A 377 2.72 0.82 17.88
C LYS A 377 1.77 -0.32 18.20
N ASP A 378 1.27 -0.98 17.17
CA ASP A 378 0.35 -2.11 17.28
C ASP A 378 0.74 -3.22 16.30
N HIS A 379 1.30 -4.29 16.86
CA HIS A 379 1.74 -5.45 16.06
C HIS A 379 0.57 -6.24 15.46
N ILE A 380 -0.61 -6.23 16.09
CA ILE A 380 -1.78 -6.95 15.60
C ILE A 380 -2.34 -6.25 14.38
N GLU A 381 -2.51 -4.91 14.45
CA GLU A 381 -2.93 -4.13 13.28
C GLU A 381 -1.87 -4.16 12.17
N ALA A 382 -0.57 -4.06 12.50
CA ALA A 382 0.50 -4.21 11.52
C ALA A 382 0.39 -5.55 10.76
N LEU A 383 0.22 -6.65 11.49
CA LEU A 383 0.09 -7.99 10.92
C LEU A 383 -1.13 -8.10 10.00
N LYS A 384 -2.26 -7.53 10.40
CA LYS A 384 -3.50 -7.51 9.61
C LYS A 384 -3.29 -6.80 8.26
N TRP A 385 -2.72 -5.60 8.27
CA TRP A 385 -2.50 -4.83 7.05
C TRP A 385 -1.39 -5.42 6.17
N PHE A 386 -0.30 -5.95 6.77
CA PHE A 386 0.69 -6.71 6.00
C PHE A 386 0.07 -7.93 5.31
N LYS A 387 -0.83 -8.67 5.98
CA LYS A 387 -1.54 -9.81 5.36
C LYS A 387 -2.36 -9.38 4.15
N LEU A 388 -3.12 -8.29 4.26
CA LEU A 388 -3.92 -7.78 3.13
C LEU A 388 -3.03 -7.44 1.93
N ALA A 389 -2.00 -6.62 2.12
CA ALA A 389 -1.07 -6.26 1.06
C ALA A 389 -0.32 -7.47 0.49
N ALA A 390 0.14 -8.40 1.34
CA ALA A 390 0.87 -9.58 0.92
C ALA A 390 0.02 -10.55 0.07
N HIS A 391 -1.26 -10.72 0.40
CA HIS A 391 -2.20 -11.53 -0.40
C HIS A 391 -2.48 -10.92 -1.78
N LYS A 392 -2.39 -9.59 -1.91
CA LYS A 392 -2.48 -8.88 -3.19
C LYS A 392 -1.18 -8.92 -3.99
N GLY A 393 -0.13 -9.57 -3.46
CA GLY A 393 1.17 -9.69 -4.13
C GLY A 393 2.16 -8.56 -3.84
N HIS A 394 1.93 -7.72 -2.81
CA HIS A 394 2.90 -6.69 -2.47
C HIS A 394 4.20 -7.30 -1.91
N LEU A 395 5.25 -7.23 -2.69
CA LEU A 395 6.51 -7.92 -2.46
C LEU A 395 7.16 -7.64 -1.09
N HIS A 396 7.24 -6.35 -0.71
CA HIS A 396 7.79 -5.99 0.60
C HIS A 396 6.87 -6.41 1.75
N ALA A 397 5.54 -6.42 1.55
CA ALA A 397 4.63 -6.89 2.58
C ALA A 397 4.78 -8.40 2.85
N GLN A 398 5.00 -9.20 1.82
CA GLN A 398 5.31 -10.63 1.96
C GLN A 398 6.59 -10.83 2.77
N TYR A 399 7.63 -10.05 2.47
CA TYR A 399 8.90 -10.10 3.23
C TYR A 399 8.70 -9.75 4.70
N TYR A 400 8.08 -8.59 5.01
CA TYR A 400 7.85 -8.19 6.40
C TYR A 400 6.91 -9.14 7.15
N LEU A 401 5.92 -9.68 6.46
CA LEU A 401 5.02 -10.70 7.03
C LEU A 401 5.78 -11.97 7.40
N GLY A 402 6.71 -12.40 6.55
CA GLY A 402 7.61 -13.51 6.84
C GLY A 402 8.46 -13.28 8.09
N LEU A 403 9.05 -12.09 8.22
CA LEU A 403 9.83 -11.72 9.41
C LEU A 403 8.99 -11.66 10.69
N LEU A 404 7.73 -11.18 10.60
CA LEU A 404 6.83 -11.15 11.74
C LEU A 404 6.47 -12.56 12.21
N TYR A 405 6.15 -13.47 11.29
CA TYR A 405 5.89 -14.86 11.64
C TYR A 405 7.13 -15.59 12.19
N GLU A 406 8.32 -15.30 11.69
CA GLU A 406 9.57 -15.81 12.26
C GLU A 406 9.73 -15.36 13.71
N LYS A 407 9.48 -14.09 14.00
CA LYS A 407 9.51 -13.53 15.35
C LYS A 407 8.45 -14.16 16.28
N GLU A 408 7.28 -14.49 15.77
CA GLU A 408 6.21 -15.19 16.47
C GLU A 408 6.46 -16.70 16.61
N GLN A 409 7.60 -17.19 16.08
CA GLN A 409 7.98 -18.61 16.05
C GLN A 409 7.04 -19.49 15.19
N ASP A 410 6.24 -18.90 14.31
CA ASP A 410 5.50 -19.63 13.27
C ASP A 410 6.36 -19.82 12.04
N ILE A 411 7.26 -20.79 12.11
CA ILE A 411 8.27 -21.04 11.10
C ILE A 411 7.65 -21.48 9.76
N VAL A 412 6.50 -22.16 9.80
CA VAL A 412 5.79 -22.63 8.59
C VAL A 412 5.25 -21.45 7.78
N LEU A 413 4.64 -20.49 8.45
CA LEU A 413 4.14 -19.28 7.78
C LEU A 413 5.28 -18.34 7.39
N ALA A 414 6.35 -18.26 8.19
CA ALA A 414 7.56 -17.51 7.84
C ALA A 414 8.18 -18.05 6.54
N GLU A 415 8.40 -19.36 6.46
CA GLU A 415 8.91 -20.01 5.24
C GLU A 415 8.04 -19.70 4.03
N LYS A 416 6.71 -19.88 4.17
CA LYS A 416 5.76 -19.63 3.08
C LYS A 416 5.89 -18.22 2.50
N TRP A 417 5.88 -17.19 3.35
CA TRP A 417 5.87 -15.80 2.90
C TRP A 417 7.23 -15.33 2.40
N LEU A 418 8.32 -15.74 3.07
CA LEU A 418 9.68 -15.45 2.60
C LEU A 418 9.95 -16.14 1.25
N LEU A 419 9.45 -17.37 1.06
CA LEU A 419 9.59 -18.11 -0.20
C LEU A 419 8.84 -17.41 -1.35
N LEU A 420 7.62 -16.90 -1.10
CA LEU A 420 6.88 -16.13 -2.10
C LEU A 420 7.66 -14.89 -2.52
N ALA A 421 8.10 -14.08 -1.56
CA ALA A 421 8.88 -12.88 -1.84
C ALA A 421 10.21 -13.19 -2.55
N ALA A 422 10.92 -14.26 -2.15
CA ALA A 422 12.18 -14.65 -2.76
C ALA A 422 12.01 -15.10 -4.22
N LYS A 423 10.94 -15.83 -4.54
CA LYS A 423 10.61 -16.26 -5.92
C LYS A 423 10.34 -15.08 -6.85
N GLU A 424 9.77 -14.00 -6.33
CA GLU A 424 9.56 -12.74 -7.06
C GLU A 424 10.82 -11.84 -7.08
N GLY A 425 11.95 -12.36 -6.59
CA GLY A 425 13.25 -11.68 -6.67
C GLY A 425 13.56 -10.71 -5.52
N HIS A 426 12.85 -10.78 -4.39
CA HIS A 426 13.18 -9.97 -3.21
C HIS A 426 14.44 -10.50 -2.55
N ILE A 427 15.57 -9.82 -2.73
CA ILE A 427 16.90 -10.26 -2.31
C ILE A 427 16.98 -10.54 -0.81
N SER A 428 16.50 -9.59 0.01
CA SER A 428 16.51 -9.75 1.47
C SER A 428 15.62 -10.91 1.94
N ALA A 429 14.50 -11.17 1.26
CA ALA A 429 13.67 -12.33 1.57
C ALA A 429 14.37 -13.65 1.24
N GLY A 430 15.11 -13.70 0.14
CA GLY A 430 15.94 -14.84 -0.20
C GLY A 430 17.03 -15.10 0.84
N PHE A 431 17.68 -14.05 1.31
CA PHE A 431 18.68 -14.14 2.37
C PHE A 431 18.06 -14.65 3.69
N GLU A 432 16.97 -14.06 4.16
CA GLU A 432 16.31 -14.50 5.42
C GLU A 432 15.75 -15.92 5.31
N LEU A 433 15.21 -16.29 4.14
CA LEU A 433 14.77 -17.67 3.88
C LEU A 433 15.96 -18.64 3.93
N GLY A 434 17.11 -18.27 3.36
CA GLY A 434 18.33 -19.04 3.46
C GLY A 434 18.78 -19.26 4.90
N ARG A 435 18.78 -18.21 5.71
CA ARG A 435 19.06 -18.29 7.16
C ARG A 435 18.06 -19.17 7.89
N LEU A 436 16.77 -19.04 7.58
CA LEU A 436 15.71 -19.87 8.16
C LEU A 436 15.96 -21.35 7.89
N TYR A 437 16.34 -21.70 6.66
CA TYR A 437 16.70 -23.08 6.29
C TYR A 437 17.93 -23.58 7.01
N VAL A 438 18.98 -22.76 7.17
CA VAL A 438 20.22 -23.18 7.85
C VAL A 438 19.98 -23.36 9.35
N TYR A 439 19.44 -22.34 10.02
CA TYR A 439 19.49 -22.26 11.49
C TYR A 439 18.27 -22.82 12.19
N GLN A 440 17.10 -22.74 11.58
CA GLN A 440 15.85 -23.16 12.23
C GLN A 440 15.31 -24.48 11.67
N LEU A 441 15.28 -24.63 10.34
CA LEU A 441 14.75 -25.82 9.70
C LEU A 441 15.81 -26.93 9.50
N GLN A 442 17.09 -26.62 9.67
CA GLN A 442 18.21 -27.54 9.48
C GLN A 442 18.19 -28.21 8.08
N GLN A 443 17.87 -27.45 7.04
CA GLN A 443 17.79 -27.86 5.64
C GLN A 443 18.74 -27.02 4.77
N PRO A 444 20.04 -27.07 5.01
CA PRO A 444 21.02 -26.19 4.35
C PRO A 444 21.15 -26.42 2.85
N ASP A 445 20.79 -27.59 2.35
CA ASP A 445 20.66 -27.91 0.93
C ASP A 445 19.63 -26.99 0.25
N LYS A 446 18.52 -26.70 0.91
CA LYS A 446 17.51 -25.74 0.42
C LYS A 446 17.96 -24.28 0.57
N ALA A 447 18.83 -23.97 1.52
CA ALA A 447 19.34 -22.62 1.72
C ALA A 447 20.24 -22.16 0.57
N LEU A 448 21.05 -23.09 0.04
CA LEU A 448 22.12 -22.81 -0.93
C LEU A 448 21.67 -21.95 -2.13
N PRO A 449 20.60 -22.28 -2.88
CA PRO A 449 20.18 -21.50 -4.04
C PRO A 449 19.75 -20.06 -3.67
N TYR A 450 19.11 -19.85 -2.53
CA TYR A 450 18.66 -18.53 -2.10
C TYR A 450 19.79 -17.66 -1.58
N LEU A 451 20.71 -18.23 -0.76
CA LEU A 451 21.91 -17.52 -0.33
C LEU A 451 22.79 -17.16 -1.52
N LYS A 452 22.94 -18.07 -2.49
CA LYS A 452 23.74 -17.84 -3.69
C LYS A 452 23.14 -16.73 -4.56
N ALA A 453 21.83 -16.76 -4.80
CA ALA A 453 21.14 -15.72 -5.56
C ALA A 453 21.26 -14.33 -4.90
N ALA A 454 21.15 -14.26 -3.58
CA ALA A 454 21.34 -13.01 -2.84
C ALA A 454 22.81 -12.54 -2.88
N ALA A 455 23.77 -13.45 -2.73
CA ALA A 455 25.20 -13.15 -2.81
C ALA A 455 25.62 -12.64 -4.20
N GLU A 456 25.11 -13.25 -5.28
CA GLU A 456 25.33 -12.83 -6.67
C GLU A 456 24.79 -11.41 -6.96
N LYS A 457 23.74 -11.00 -6.25
CA LYS A 457 23.23 -9.63 -6.30
C LYS A 457 24.00 -8.63 -5.42
N GLY A 458 25.08 -9.08 -4.79
CA GLY A 458 25.93 -8.24 -3.96
C GLY A 458 25.47 -8.06 -2.52
N TYR A 459 24.50 -8.85 -2.04
CA TYR A 459 24.07 -8.76 -0.65
C TYR A 459 25.17 -9.29 0.28
N VAL A 460 25.78 -8.39 1.04
CA VAL A 460 27.03 -8.65 1.78
C VAL A 460 26.88 -9.76 2.81
N ASP A 461 25.78 -9.71 3.59
CA ASP A 461 25.54 -10.73 4.61
C ASP A 461 25.30 -12.12 3.97
N ALA A 462 24.68 -12.17 2.76
CA ALA A 462 24.51 -13.44 2.04
C ALA A 462 25.84 -13.99 1.54
N GLN A 463 26.77 -13.14 1.08
CA GLN A 463 28.13 -13.56 0.70
C GLN A 463 28.87 -14.18 1.90
N TYR A 464 28.73 -13.56 3.07
CA TYR A 464 29.31 -14.08 4.29
C TYR A 464 28.71 -15.43 4.71
N GLU A 465 27.37 -15.51 4.79
CA GLU A 465 26.66 -16.73 5.19
C GLU A 465 26.87 -17.90 4.21
N LEU A 466 26.92 -17.58 2.91
CA LEU A 466 27.26 -18.59 1.88
C LEU A 466 28.67 -19.14 2.07
N GLY A 467 29.62 -18.27 2.36
CA GLY A 467 30.99 -18.71 2.69
C GLY A 467 31.03 -19.61 3.93
N LEU A 468 30.28 -19.29 4.98
CA LEU A 468 30.16 -20.15 6.16
C LEU A 468 29.54 -21.51 5.80
N LEU A 469 28.45 -21.52 5.04
CA LEU A 469 27.79 -22.76 4.62
C LEU A 469 28.72 -23.67 3.85
N LEU A 470 29.51 -23.11 2.93
CA LEU A 470 30.49 -23.84 2.11
C LEU A 470 31.72 -24.33 2.89
N THR A 471 32.06 -23.70 4.03
CA THR A 471 33.19 -24.13 4.86
C THR A 471 32.79 -25.16 5.91
N VAL A 472 31.57 -25.09 6.44
CA VAL A 472 31.05 -26.04 7.44
C VAL A 472 30.64 -27.36 6.77
N GLY A 473 30.06 -27.29 5.58
CA GLY A 473 29.65 -28.47 4.83
C GLY A 473 28.43 -29.19 5.43
N ALA A 474 27.64 -28.51 6.25
CA ALA A 474 26.45 -29.08 6.86
C ALA A 474 25.35 -29.24 5.81
N GLY A 475 25.17 -30.41 5.22
CA GLY A 475 24.18 -30.73 4.19
C GLY A 475 24.52 -30.27 2.77
N VAL A 476 25.65 -29.59 2.58
CA VAL A 476 26.22 -29.23 1.28
C VAL A 476 27.67 -29.64 1.21
N PRO A 477 28.25 -29.96 0.05
CA PRO A 477 29.67 -30.30 -0.05
C PRO A 477 30.56 -29.13 0.40
N VAL A 478 31.60 -29.41 1.19
CA VAL A 478 32.62 -28.42 1.56
C VAL A 478 33.31 -27.91 0.29
N ASN A 479 33.38 -26.58 0.14
CA ASN A 479 34.01 -25.93 -1.00
C ASN A 479 34.77 -24.66 -0.55
N TYR A 480 35.95 -24.84 0.01
CA TYR A 480 36.80 -23.73 0.44
C TYR A 480 37.16 -22.74 -0.68
N PRO A 481 37.49 -23.18 -1.92
CA PRO A 481 37.79 -22.25 -3.01
C PRO A 481 36.64 -21.30 -3.31
N GLU A 482 35.40 -21.78 -3.35
CA GLU A 482 34.21 -20.93 -3.55
C GLU A 482 33.93 -20.03 -2.33
N ALA A 483 34.14 -20.55 -1.11
CA ALA A 483 34.01 -19.76 0.12
C ALA A 483 34.98 -18.57 0.13
N VAL A 484 36.23 -18.78 -0.31
CA VAL A 484 37.20 -17.69 -0.46
C VAL A 484 36.72 -16.61 -1.41
N GLN A 485 36.11 -16.98 -2.55
CA GLN A 485 35.59 -16.01 -3.50
C GLN A 485 34.49 -15.17 -2.88
N TRP A 486 33.56 -15.78 -2.18
CA TRP A 486 32.45 -15.07 -1.53
C TRP A 486 32.93 -14.21 -0.37
N TRP A 487 33.84 -14.67 0.47
CA TRP A 487 34.38 -13.85 1.54
C TRP A 487 35.27 -12.71 1.04
N ARG A 488 35.97 -12.86 -0.09
CA ARG A 488 36.65 -11.74 -0.76
C ARG A 488 35.63 -10.69 -1.20
N ALA A 489 34.55 -11.10 -1.87
CA ALA A 489 33.47 -10.16 -2.27
C ALA A 489 32.84 -9.44 -1.08
N ALA A 490 32.65 -10.13 0.06
CA ALA A 490 32.17 -9.49 1.29
C ALA A 490 33.23 -8.55 1.91
N THR A 491 34.51 -8.92 1.86
CA THR A 491 35.63 -8.10 2.34
C THR A 491 35.79 -6.81 1.52
N ASP A 492 35.57 -6.86 0.22
CA ASP A 492 35.56 -5.67 -0.66
C ASP A 492 34.46 -4.66 -0.26
N GLN A 493 33.45 -5.12 0.46
CA GLN A 493 32.39 -4.31 1.05
C GLN A 493 32.59 -4.08 2.57
N SER A 494 33.79 -4.32 3.09
CA SER A 494 34.19 -4.10 4.49
C SER A 494 33.40 -4.93 5.53
N HIS A 495 33.03 -6.17 5.19
CA HIS A 495 32.37 -7.06 6.14
C HIS A 495 33.35 -7.67 7.12
N ILE A 496 33.31 -7.24 8.36
CA ILE A 496 34.29 -7.52 9.42
C ILE A 496 34.49 -9.03 9.67
N GLN A 497 33.40 -9.78 9.76
CA GLN A 497 33.47 -11.22 10.03
C GLN A 497 34.06 -11.98 8.84
N ALA A 498 33.75 -11.54 7.59
CA ALA A 498 34.35 -12.14 6.40
C ALA A 498 35.85 -11.90 6.31
N GLU A 499 36.31 -10.69 6.65
CA GLU A 499 37.76 -10.37 6.75
C GLU A 499 38.46 -11.32 7.71
N TYR A 500 37.89 -11.55 8.89
CA TYR A 500 38.46 -12.46 9.87
C TYR A 500 38.49 -13.92 9.36
N GLN A 501 37.40 -14.41 8.80
CA GLN A 501 37.30 -15.77 8.29
C GLN A 501 38.24 -15.99 7.10
N LEU A 502 38.35 -15.04 6.19
CA LEU A 502 39.27 -15.06 5.07
C LEU A 502 40.74 -15.14 5.56
N GLY A 503 41.08 -14.38 6.62
CA GLY A 503 42.37 -14.45 7.26
C GLY A 503 42.71 -15.85 7.79
N LEU A 504 41.73 -16.55 8.38
CA LEU A 504 41.90 -17.94 8.83
C LEU A 504 42.16 -18.89 7.68
N LEU A 505 41.46 -18.73 6.54
CA LEU A 505 41.68 -19.57 5.36
C LEU A 505 43.07 -19.38 4.76
N TYR A 506 43.58 -18.15 4.68
CA TYR A 506 44.94 -17.87 4.22
C TYR A 506 46.00 -18.40 5.19
N GLU A 507 45.78 -18.31 6.52
CA GLU A 507 46.71 -18.85 7.51
C GLU A 507 46.82 -20.39 7.43
N GLN A 508 45.69 -21.07 7.14
CA GLN A 508 45.59 -22.53 7.14
C GLN A 508 45.83 -23.16 5.75
N GLY A 509 45.76 -22.35 4.69
CA GLY A 509 45.86 -22.85 3.32
C GLY A 509 44.63 -23.63 2.85
N LEU A 510 43.47 -23.26 3.33
CA LEU A 510 42.20 -23.89 2.98
C LEU A 510 41.56 -23.17 1.78
N GLY A 511 41.47 -23.85 0.64
CA GLY A 511 40.93 -23.29 -0.60
C GLY A 511 41.85 -22.31 -1.33
N VAL A 512 42.95 -21.93 -0.70
CA VAL A 512 44.05 -21.10 -1.20
C VAL A 512 45.36 -21.62 -0.68
N SER A 513 46.50 -21.27 -1.32
CA SER A 513 47.82 -21.53 -0.74
C SER A 513 47.99 -20.74 0.56
N ILE A 514 48.78 -21.30 1.49
CA ILE A 514 49.14 -20.56 2.73
C ILE A 514 49.79 -19.24 2.34
N ASP A 515 49.20 -18.15 2.82
CA ASP A 515 49.73 -16.81 2.64
C ASP A 515 49.55 -16.00 3.95
N LEU A 516 50.63 -15.96 4.72
CA LEU A 516 50.63 -15.30 6.02
C LEU A 516 50.60 -13.76 5.89
N GLU A 517 51.01 -13.23 4.75
CA GLU A 517 50.91 -11.78 4.51
C GLU A 517 49.49 -11.33 4.24
N GLU A 518 48.79 -12.06 3.39
CA GLU A 518 47.34 -11.81 3.18
C GLU A 518 46.52 -12.13 4.44
N ALA A 519 46.85 -13.20 5.20
CA ALA A 519 46.21 -13.46 6.49
C ALA A 519 46.35 -12.27 7.45
N ARG A 520 47.58 -11.73 7.56
CA ARG A 520 47.88 -10.56 8.38
C ARG A 520 47.06 -9.34 7.91
N ARG A 521 47.00 -9.10 6.58
CA ARG A 521 46.23 -8.00 6.01
C ARG A 521 44.73 -8.11 6.39
N CYS A 522 44.15 -9.27 6.22
CA CYS A 522 42.75 -9.56 6.58
C CYS A 522 42.51 -9.39 8.09
N TYR A 523 43.37 -9.98 8.93
CA TYR A 523 43.24 -9.80 10.37
C TYR A 523 43.39 -8.34 10.79
N ARG A 524 44.30 -7.57 10.16
CA ARG A 524 44.50 -6.17 10.46
C ARG A 524 43.26 -5.33 10.14
N LEU A 525 42.62 -5.56 8.99
CA LEU A 525 41.39 -4.87 8.59
C LEU A 525 40.30 -5.12 9.62
N ALA A 526 40.02 -6.38 9.97
CA ALA A 526 39.02 -6.71 10.98
C ALA A 526 39.39 -6.21 12.39
N ALA A 527 40.70 -6.27 12.76
CA ALA A 527 41.18 -5.82 14.08
C ALA A 527 41.01 -4.31 14.31
N ILE A 528 41.30 -3.50 13.28
CA ILE A 528 41.09 -2.04 13.33
C ILE A 528 39.60 -1.71 13.54
N GLN A 529 38.70 -2.50 12.97
CA GLN A 529 37.26 -2.36 13.14
C GLN A 529 36.75 -2.97 14.46
N GLY A 530 37.64 -3.43 15.32
CA GLY A 530 37.33 -3.90 16.67
C GLY A 530 37.04 -5.39 16.81
N HIS A 531 37.25 -6.24 15.79
CA HIS A 531 36.97 -7.67 15.91
C HIS A 531 37.97 -8.36 16.85
N ALA A 532 37.51 -8.77 18.05
CA ALA A 532 38.37 -9.32 19.09
C ALA A 532 39.18 -10.56 18.66
N GLY A 533 38.56 -11.47 17.88
CA GLY A 533 39.26 -12.65 17.34
C GLY A 533 40.39 -12.28 16.38
N ALA A 534 40.18 -11.28 15.52
CA ALA A 534 41.20 -10.79 14.58
C ALA A 534 42.35 -10.07 15.32
N GLN A 535 42.04 -9.25 16.33
CA GLN A 535 43.02 -8.62 17.20
C GLN A 535 43.90 -9.67 17.88
N TYR A 536 43.30 -10.74 18.39
CA TYR A 536 44.01 -11.83 19.00
C TYR A 536 44.94 -12.57 17.98
N GLN A 537 44.42 -12.90 16.79
CA GLN A 537 45.19 -13.56 15.75
C GLN A 537 46.33 -12.66 15.24
N LEU A 538 46.04 -11.37 14.99
CA LEU A 538 47.10 -10.42 14.59
C LEU A 538 48.19 -10.29 15.65
N GLY A 539 47.82 -10.23 16.92
CA GLY A 539 48.76 -10.26 18.04
C GLY A 539 49.60 -11.53 18.06
N ASN A 540 49.03 -12.70 17.78
CA ASN A 540 49.72 -13.96 17.68
C ASN A 540 50.73 -14.00 16.52
N LEU A 541 50.42 -13.39 15.38
CA LEU A 541 51.36 -13.31 14.25
C LEU A 541 52.63 -12.54 14.67
N PHE A 542 52.45 -11.38 15.35
CA PHE A 542 53.57 -10.63 15.87
C PHE A 542 54.34 -11.33 17.02
N ASP A 543 53.61 -12.01 17.92
CA ASP A 543 54.20 -12.77 19.02
C ASP A 543 55.10 -13.91 18.53
N LYS A 544 54.71 -14.60 17.45
CA LYS A 544 55.41 -15.76 16.89
C LYS A 544 56.35 -15.43 15.73
N GLY A 545 56.32 -14.19 15.23
CA GLY A 545 57.07 -13.82 14.02
C GLY A 545 56.59 -14.56 12.76
N LYS A 546 55.30 -14.89 12.68
CA LYS A 546 54.74 -15.60 11.54
C LYS A 546 54.27 -14.62 10.46
N GLY A 547 54.91 -14.63 9.28
CA GLY A 547 54.63 -13.72 8.18
C GLY A 547 54.96 -12.23 8.48
N VAL A 548 55.59 -11.96 9.63
CA VAL A 548 56.07 -10.66 10.08
C VAL A 548 57.31 -10.86 10.94
N THR A 549 58.13 -9.81 11.10
CA THR A 549 59.17 -9.77 12.12
C THR A 549 58.51 -9.86 13.50
N GLN A 550 59.10 -10.72 14.36
CA GLN A 550 58.60 -10.85 15.74
C GLN A 550 58.69 -9.52 16.49
N ASP A 551 57.59 -9.11 17.07
CA ASP A 551 57.49 -7.88 17.87
C ASP A 551 56.50 -8.08 19.03
N TYR A 552 57.04 -8.35 20.21
CA TYR A 552 56.25 -8.58 21.42
C TYR A 552 55.51 -7.31 21.88
N THR A 553 56.00 -6.12 21.57
CA THR A 553 55.33 -4.86 21.94
C THR A 553 54.07 -4.64 21.10
N GLU A 554 54.20 -4.86 19.78
CA GLU A 554 53.05 -4.74 18.89
C GLU A 554 52.06 -5.90 19.16
N ALA A 555 52.53 -7.11 19.44
CA ALA A 555 51.71 -8.24 19.85
C ALA A 555 50.86 -7.88 21.10
N ALA A 556 51.52 -7.32 22.14
CA ALA A 556 50.84 -6.95 23.37
C ALA A 556 49.75 -5.93 23.17
N LYS A 557 49.93 -4.92 22.30
CA LYS A 557 48.91 -3.91 21.99
C LYS A 557 47.64 -4.55 21.42
N TRP A 558 47.76 -5.42 20.46
CA TRP A 558 46.61 -6.07 19.84
C TRP A 558 45.96 -7.09 20.78
N ILE A 559 46.75 -7.86 21.53
CA ILE A 559 46.24 -8.85 22.50
C ILE A 559 45.54 -8.11 23.67
N GLU A 560 46.04 -6.94 24.09
CA GLU A 560 45.38 -6.12 25.13
C GLU A 560 44.02 -5.64 24.70
N GLN A 561 43.86 -5.19 23.43
CA GLN A 561 42.55 -4.81 22.89
C GLN A 561 41.56 -5.98 22.87
N ALA A 562 42.00 -7.16 22.43
CA ALA A 562 41.19 -8.37 22.45
C ALA A 562 40.82 -8.79 23.88
N ALA A 563 41.78 -8.73 24.82
CA ALA A 563 41.57 -9.08 26.22
C ALA A 563 40.57 -8.13 26.91
N ALA A 564 40.63 -6.82 26.61
CA ALA A 564 39.70 -5.82 27.10
C ALA A 564 38.25 -6.10 26.66
N GLN A 565 38.04 -6.70 25.48
CA GLN A 565 36.74 -7.15 24.99
C GLN A 565 36.30 -8.50 25.57
N GLY A 566 37.04 -9.06 26.49
CA GLY A 566 36.71 -10.32 27.14
C GLY A 566 37.19 -11.58 26.40
N HIS A 567 38.00 -11.48 25.32
CA HIS A 567 38.48 -12.63 24.57
C HIS A 567 39.36 -13.53 25.46
N ILE A 568 38.87 -14.71 25.77
CA ILE A 568 39.45 -15.62 26.79
C ILE A 568 40.94 -15.94 26.54
N LYS A 569 41.26 -16.35 25.30
CA LYS A 569 42.63 -16.69 24.94
C LYS A 569 43.56 -15.49 24.99
N ALA A 570 43.04 -14.28 24.66
CA ALA A 570 43.82 -13.04 24.74
C ALA A 570 44.12 -12.66 26.19
N GLN A 571 43.14 -12.77 27.10
CA GLN A 571 43.33 -12.53 28.53
C GLN A 571 44.42 -13.47 29.10
N PHE A 572 44.35 -14.74 28.76
CA PHE A 572 45.35 -15.70 29.17
C PHE A 572 46.75 -15.36 28.63
N GLN A 573 46.90 -15.04 27.37
CA GLN A 573 48.18 -14.72 26.73
C GLN A 573 48.75 -13.42 27.25
N LEU A 574 47.93 -12.39 27.41
CA LEU A 574 48.35 -11.10 28.03
C LEU A 574 48.85 -11.31 29.48
N ALA A 575 48.18 -12.17 30.23
CA ALA A 575 48.64 -12.55 31.57
C ALA A 575 50.03 -13.23 31.53
N GLN A 576 50.31 -14.08 30.57
CA GLN A 576 51.62 -14.67 30.35
C GLN A 576 52.65 -13.60 30.00
N MET A 577 52.30 -12.66 29.09
CA MET A 577 53.19 -11.57 28.70
C MET A 577 53.59 -10.71 29.92
N HIS A 578 52.64 -10.34 30.79
CA HIS A 578 52.92 -9.64 32.04
C HIS A 578 53.73 -10.47 33.04
N SER A 579 53.49 -11.77 33.12
CA SER A 579 54.26 -12.66 34.00
C SER A 579 55.74 -12.78 33.62
N HIS A 580 56.04 -12.72 32.31
CA HIS A 580 57.38 -12.88 31.78
C HIS A 580 58.07 -11.53 31.43
N GLY A 581 57.29 -10.46 31.30
CA GLY A 581 57.80 -9.15 30.84
C GLY A 581 58.06 -9.14 29.34
N GLN A 582 57.22 -9.86 28.55
CA GLN A 582 57.34 -9.95 27.08
C GLN A 582 56.49 -8.87 26.43
N GLY A 583 57.08 -7.88 25.79
CA GLY A 583 56.39 -6.75 25.14
C GLY A 583 55.66 -5.78 26.07
N VAL A 584 55.57 -6.12 27.35
CA VAL A 584 54.99 -5.32 28.43
C VAL A 584 55.87 -5.43 29.66
N PRO A 585 55.85 -4.41 30.59
CA PRO A 585 56.53 -4.51 31.86
C PRO A 585 56.07 -5.74 32.64
N LYS A 586 57.02 -6.37 33.31
CA LYS A 586 56.70 -7.54 34.17
C LYS A 586 55.88 -7.10 35.35
N ASP A 587 54.66 -7.64 35.44
CA ASP A 587 53.68 -7.28 36.47
C ASP A 587 52.86 -8.50 36.88
N PHE A 588 53.19 -9.12 37.97
CA PHE A 588 52.49 -10.28 38.48
C PHE A 588 51.09 -9.99 39.02
N ALA A 589 50.83 -8.72 39.48
CA ALA A 589 49.51 -8.34 39.97
C ALA A 589 48.53 -8.24 38.77
N LYS A 590 48.94 -7.57 37.70
CA LYS A 590 48.17 -7.49 36.46
C LYS A 590 47.98 -8.88 35.82
N ALA A 591 49.02 -9.71 35.83
CA ALA A 591 48.93 -11.08 35.37
C ALA A 591 47.91 -11.90 36.16
N ALA A 592 47.89 -11.80 37.50
CA ALA A 592 46.91 -12.48 38.35
C ALA A 592 45.47 -12.04 38.06
N GLN A 593 45.25 -10.76 37.83
CA GLN A 593 43.95 -10.22 37.45
C GLN A 593 43.45 -10.80 36.10
N LEU A 594 44.32 -10.81 35.10
CA LEU A 594 44.00 -11.31 33.76
C LEU A 594 43.77 -12.84 33.76
N TYR A 595 44.61 -13.59 34.51
CA TYR A 595 44.38 -15.04 34.71
C TYR A 595 43.05 -15.29 35.41
N ARG A 596 42.65 -14.46 36.37
CA ARG A 596 41.34 -14.56 37.06
C ARG A 596 40.19 -14.34 36.10
N LEU A 597 40.29 -13.34 35.21
CA LEU A 597 39.27 -13.07 34.21
C LEU A 597 39.11 -14.28 33.27
N ALA A 598 40.17 -14.81 32.72
CA ALA A 598 40.15 -16.02 31.86
C ALA A 598 39.68 -17.27 32.64
N ALA A 599 40.11 -17.44 33.90
CA ALA A 599 39.77 -18.59 34.75
C ALA A 599 38.26 -18.60 35.12
N ASN A 600 37.68 -17.43 35.36
CA ASN A 600 36.23 -17.27 35.61
C ASN A 600 35.39 -17.68 34.40
N GLN A 601 35.91 -17.50 33.20
CA GLN A 601 35.31 -17.93 31.93
C GLN A 601 35.62 -19.41 31.56
N GLY A 602 36.17 -20.17 32.49
CA GLY A 602 36.42 -21.60 32.28
C GLY A 602 37.76 -21.98 31.62
N HIS A 603 38.68 -21.04 31.37
CA HIS A 603 39.96 -21.35 30.74
C HIS A 603 40.85 -22.15 31.70
N GLN A 604 40.98 -23.47 31.49
CA GLN A 604 41.66 -24.42 32.36
C GLN A 604 43.13 -24.02 32.68
N LYS A 605 43.92 -23.67 31.64
CA LYS A 605 45.30 -23.25 31.85
C LYS A 605 45.38 -21.96 32.70
N ALA A 606 44.41 -21.05 32.59
CA ALA A 606 44.35 -19.85 33.42
C ALA A 606 44.01 -20.21 34.88
N GLN A 607 43.08 -21.12 35.12
CA GLN A 607 42.74 -21.65 36.43
C GLN A 607 43.96 -22.26 37.13
N PHE A 608 44.71 -23.08 36.37
CA PHE A 608 45.95 -23.69 36.88
C PHE A 608 46.99 -22.64 37.25
N GLN A 609 47.26 -21.67 36.34
CA GLN A 609 48.26 -20.62 36.58
C GLN A 609 47.84 -19.73 37.79
N LEU A 610 46.56 -19.40 37.87
CA LEU A 610 46.01 -18.62 38.98
C LEU A 610 46.21 -19.36 40.32
N GLY A 611 45.98 -20.69 40.36
CA GLY A 611 46.26 -21.51 41.52
C GLY A 611 47.73 -21.48 41.95
N LEU A 612 48.66 -21.53 40.97
CA LEU A 612 50.11 -21.42 41.26
C LEU A 612 50.49 -20.05 41.74
N ILE A 613 49.89 -18.99 41.21
CA ILE A 613 50.11 -17.60 41.63
C ILE A 613 49.67 -17.41 43.11
N TYR A 614 48.50 -17.89 43.51
CA TYR A 614 48.08 -17.87 44.92
C TYR A 614 48.98 -18.70 45.81
N LYS A 615 49.37 -19.89 45.36
CA LYS A 615 50.30 -20.74 46.11
C LYS A 615 51.65 -20.08 46.40
N LYS A 616 52.15 -19.26 45.45
CA LYS A 616 53.46 -18.60 45.53
C LYS A 616 53.38 -17.18 46.13
N GLY A 617 52.18 -16.58 46.22
CA GLY A 617 52.05 -15.18 46.60
C GLY A 617 52.62 -14.20 45.57
N GLN A 618 52.60 -14.53 44.29
CA GLN A 618 53.17 -13.69 43.21
C GLN A 618 52.15 -12.67 42.70
N GLY A 619 52.30 -11.40 43.04
CA GLY A 619 51.39 -10.33 42.67
C GLY A 619 50.06 -10.32 43.41
N VAL A 620 49.82 -11.28 44.29
CA VAL A 620 48.69 -11.38 45.21
C VAL A 620 49.19 -11.93 46.57
N ALA A 621 48.45 -11.70 47.66
CA ALA A 621 48.77 -12.36 48.93
C ALA A 621 48.71 -13.87 48.77
N GLN A 622 49.67 -14.56 49.42
CA GLN A 622 49.69 -16.02 49.42
C GLN A 622 48.44 -16.57 50.11
N ASP A 623 47.71 -17.45 49.40
CA ASP A 623 46.47 -18.04 49.88
C ASP A 623 46.38 -19.51 49.40
N TYR A 624 46.59 -20.45 50.29
CA TYR A 624 46.53 -21.89 49.99
C TYR A 624 45.11 -22.40 49.79
N GLN A 625 44.11 -21.73 50.34
CA GLN A 625 42.71 -22.13 50.16
C GLN A 625 42.26 -21.75 48.71
N GLU A 626 42.46 -20.51 48.32
CA GLU A 626 42.20 -20.06 46.93
C GLU A 626 43.08 -20.86 45.94
N ALA A 627 44.36 -21.10 46.23
CA ALA A 627 45.21 -21.94 45.39
C ALA A 627 44.59 -23.33 45.17
N THR A 628 44.19 -23.99 46.24
CA THR A 628 43.56 -25.34 46.16
C THR A 628 42.25 -25.32 45.39
N LYS A 629 41.42 -24.32 45.59
CA LYS A 629 40.16 -24.14 44.85
C LYS A 629 40.37 -24.04 43.36
N TRP A 630 41.30 -23.18 42.91
CA TRP A 630 41.56 -22.97 41.48
C TRP A 630 42.29 -24.20 40.85
N LEU A 631 43.20 -24.84 41.56
CA LEU A 631 43.84 -26.08 41.11
C LEU A 631 42.84 -27.22 40.95
N LYS A 632 41.91 -27.39 41.91
CA LYS A 632 40.85 -28.40 41.79
C LYS A 632 39.95 -28.12 40.59
N LYS A 633 39.55 -26.85 40.38
CA LYS A 633 38.69 -26.43 39.28
C LYS A 633 39.36 -26.72 37.92
N SER A 634 40.68 -26.50 37.79
CA SER A 634 41.41 -26.78 36.56
C SER A 634 41.52 -28.30 36.21
N LEU A 635 41.18 -29.19 37.15
CA LEU A 635 41.17 -30.63 36.97
C LEU A 635 39.78 -31.23 36.73
N GLN A 636 38.70 -30.47 37.06
CA GLN A 636 37.32 -30.98 36.99
C GLN A 636 36.79 -31.11 35.56
N ASP A 637 37.34 -30.39 34.60
CA ASP A 637 36.86 -30.39 33.22
C ASP A 637 37.63 -31.43 32.33
N ILE A 638 38.35 -32.41 32.95
CA ILE A 638 39.06 -33.47 32.23
C ILE A 638 38.19 -34.76 32.13
N GLN A 639 37.03 -34.76 32.76
CA GLN A 639 36.04 -35.84 32.58
C GLN A 639 34.97 -35.42 31.59
#